data_09cdabd631a5fb78d17a88b2180a5f31
#
_entry.id   09cdabd631a5fb78d17a88b2180a5f31
#
_cell.length_a   1.000
_cell.length_b   1.000
_cell.length_c   1.000
_cell.angle_alpha   90.00
_cell.angle_beta   90.00
_cell.angle_gamma   90.00
#
_symmetry.space_group_name_H-M   'P 1'
#
loop_
_entity.id
_entity.type
_entity.pdbx_description
1 polymer ?
#
loop_
_entity_poly.entity_id
_entity_poly.type
_entity_poly.pdbx_seq_one_letter_code
_entity_poly.pdbx_strand_id
1 'polypeptide(L)'
;MFCPKCGKELREYERSGPYCGAAAAHGRGNRHRIKPMELIAIAAGVLALIVACTVLVYQIAQRKKEARWKELTVDRREAAAVVPVEPLTRPQFLRFTAADVQTAAAVPDYSVSGDLHEITNLEWMEWNGLSDTAKAILAQNLFVVEPDFYSEFFGRYEWNRYLQIPNFVTVDSMMHTYHLYFSLLLNRTEKQQLAAQLQTLSKDMLRASAAQLDALTGTAWENAAKRSTAYFAVGAALQDPKIQVPEQVKDVAAQELSAIYAAEGIAPCAVTEDLLDYSQFKPRGYYEGDETLETYFRAMMWYGQINFTQKKEDMNRTALLITLALHDTASDSWEKLYAVTSFFAGVSDDLGYYEYLPAIEAAYGTIPDTELLRADETAYQHYTEQIRTLAAPQINSIPVVDPDGTVNLAEEGKGFRFIGQRFTLDAAVMQQLVFNKVRENAQGERRMLPDVLDMPAALGSETALAILTQQGDTAYARYPEQMQMLRKAVKEAPEELWSASLYAGWLYTLNPLLVEKGAGYPSFMTTEQWKKKALETYAGSFTELKHDTVLYAKQVMAEMGGGPPEELDDRGYVEPEEEVYRRFAELAEQTADGLQTYGILDSADRENLTRLASLARSLETISRKELQNESLTDAEYDLIREYGGTLEHFWIEAVKDRTDAEYLDAREIPASLVTDLATDPNGMVLQAANGRPAQIYVIVPVDGTLRIASGVVYNFYQFRQPLSARLKDTEWRQMIGEWMSPDGRFHQDETPEKPWWTQSYWVQG
;
A
#
# COMPACT_ATOMS: atom_id res chain seq x y z
N MET A 1 -60.53 -31.73 27.11
CA MET A 1 -61.96 -31.60 26.72
C MET A 1 -62.73 -31.11 27.94
N PHE A 2 -63.77 -30.27 27.81
CA PHE A 2 -64.49 -29.75 28.97
C PHE A 2 -65.86 -30.37 29.04
N CYS A 3 -66.34 -30.68 30.24
CA CYS A 3 -67.69 -31.21 30.46
C CYS A 3 -68.77 -30.18 30.12
N PRO A 4 -69.74 -30.49 29.21
CA PRO A 4 -70.72 -29.47 28.76
C PRO A 4 -71.79 -29.13 29.82
N LYS A 5 -71.81 -29.84 30.93
CA LYS A 5 -72.83 -29.57 32.03
C LYS A 5 -72.19 -28.77 33.19
N CYS A 6 -70.87 -28.87 33.48
CA CYS A 6 -70.28 -28.21 34.65
C CYS A 6 -69.00 -27.41 34.31
N GLY A 7 -68.55 -27.36 33.04
CA GLY A 7 -67.45 -26.57 32.55
C GLY A 7 -66.07 -27.01 33.01
N LYS A 8 -65.89 -28.08 33.77
CA LYS A 8 -64.55 -28.56 34.19
C LYS A 8 -63.87 -29.40 33.14
N GLU A 9 -62.54 -29.36 33.14
CA GLU A 9 -61.70 -30.08 32.20
C GLU A 9 -61.73 -31.59 32.45
N LEU A 10 -61.93 -32.41 31.38
CA LEU A 10 -61.89 -33.84 31.38
C LEU A 10 -60.55 -34.33 30.84
N ARG A 11 -59.94 -35.31 31.51
CA ARG A 11 -58.76 -35.99 31.00
C ARG A 11 -59.08 -36.85 29.82
N GLU A 12 -58.13 -37.13 28.96
CA GLU A 12 -58.34 -37.76 27.65
C GLU A 12 -59.01 -39.16 27.68
N TYR A 13 -59.05 -39.84 28.85
CA TYR A 13 -59.61 -41.15 29.10
C TYR A 13 -60.91 -41.15 29.92
N GLU A 14 -61.44 -39.98 30.37
CA GLU A 14 -62.65 -39.88 31.16
C GLU A 14 -63.92 -39.88 30.27
N ARG A 15 -64.79 -40.86 30.45
CA ARG A 15 -66.07 -41.02 29.66
C ARG A 15 -67.24 -40.25 30.27
N SER A 16 -67.10 -39.72 31.48
CA SER A 16 -68.12 -38.93 32.15
C SER A 16 -67.49 -37.96 33.10
N GLY A 17 -68.10 -36.81 33.35
CA GLY A 17 -67.61 -35.78 34.25
C GLY A 17 -67.62 -36.27 35.72
N PRO A 18 -66.46 -36.27 36.42
CA PRO A 18 -66.31 -36.88 37.77
C PRO A 18 -67.16 -36.21 38.85
N TYR A 19 -67.75 -35.05 38.54
CA TYR A 19 -68.55 -34.28 39.52
C TYR A 19 -70.03 -34.18 39.21
N CYS A 20 -70.54 -34.56 38.02
CA CYS A 20 -71.91 -34.39 37.64
C CYS A 20 -72.48 -35.60 36.88
N GLY A 21 -71.71 -36.65 36.61
CA GLY A 21 -72.15 -37.90 35.98
C GLY A 21 -72.61 -37.81 34.50
N ALA A 22 -72.48 -36.62 33.87
CA ALA A 22 -72.90 -36.46 32.49
C ALA A 22 -71.87 -37.04 31.52
N ALA A 23 -72.36 -37.87 30.56
CA ALA A 23 -71.54 -38.50 29.54
C ALA A 23 -70.89 -37.44 28.58
N ALA A 24 -69.69 -37.67 28.16
CA ALA A 24 -69.02 -36.83 27.16
C ALA A 24 -69.74 -37.00 25.81
N ALA A 25 -70.14 -35.88 25.20
CA ALA A 25 -70.82 -35.91 23.90
C ALA A 25 -69.81 -36.26 22.80
N HIS A 26 -69.93 -37.48 22.28
CA HIS A 26 -69.16 -37.87 21.08
C HIS A 26 -69.89 -37.37 19.83
N GLY A 27 -69.43 -36.26 19.28
CA GLY A 27 -69.85 -35.83 17.95
C GLY A 27 -69.41 -36.88 16.91
N ARG A 28 -70.32 -37.52 16.25
CA ARG A 28 -70.09 -38.33 15.04
C ARG A 28 -69.74 -37.34 13.90
N GLY A 29 -68.49 -36.95 13.78
CA GLY A 29 -67.98 -36.32 12.58
C GLY A 29 -67.81 -37.35 11.49
N ASN A 30 -68.50 -37.15 10.38
CA ASN A 30 -68.32 -37.92 9.16
C ASN A 30 -66.90 -37.75 8.64
N ARG A 31 -65.97 -38.64 9.00
CA ARG A 31 -64.66 -38.73 8.42
C ARG A 31 -64.75 -39.32 7.03
N HIS A 32 -64.77 -38.47 5.99
CA HIS A 32 -64.38 -38.91 4.67
C HIS A 32 -62.93 -39.46 4.77
N ARG A 33 -62.83 -40.80 4.63
CA ARG A 33 -61.50 -41.43 4.46
C ARG A 33 -61.00 -41.07 3.08
N ILE A 34 -60.13 -40.09 3.00
CA ILE A 34 -59.32 -39.78 1.81
C ILE A 34 -58.52 -41.05 1.46
N LYS A 35 -58.73 -41.58 0.26
CA LYS A 35 -57.97 -42.73 -0.20
C LYS A 35 -56.49 -42.48 -0.21
N PRO A 36 -55.58 -43.43 0.08
CA PRO A 36 -54.17 -43.23 0.11
C PRO A 36 -53.59 -42.57 -1.17
N MET A 37 -54.20 -42.85 -2.31
CA MET A 37 -53.86 -42.22 -3.59
C MET A 37 -54.16 -40.70 -3.65
N GLU A 38 -55.27 -40.27 -3.01
CA GLU A 38 -55.59 -38.80 -2.97
C GLU A 38 -54.68 -38.04 -2.02
N LEU A 39 -54.20 -38.65 -0.94
CA LEU A 39 -53.21 -38.08 -0.05
C LEU A 39 -51.86 -37.94 -0.74
N ILE A 40 -51.45 -38.93 -1.53
CA ILE A 40 -50.22 -38.86 -2.35
C ILE A 40 -50.33 -37.77 -3.42
N ALA A 41 -51.51 -37.66 -4.06
CA ALA A 41 -51.74 -36.62 -5.06
C ALA A 41 -51.69 -35.19 -4.47
N ILE A 42 -52.29 -35.01 -3.27
CA ILE A 42 -52.23 -33.72 -2.56
C ILE A 42 -50.79 -33.41 -2.11
N ALA A 43 -50.05 -34.38 -1.57
CA ALA A 43 -48.66 -34.20 -1.16
C ALA A 43 -47.77 -33.89 -2.37
N ALA A 44 -47.97 -34.56 -3.50
CA ALA A 44 -47.23 -34.27 -4.74
C ALA A 44 -47.56 -32.86 -5.30
N GLY A 45 -48.85 -32.46 -5.20
CA GLY A 45 -49.28 -31.10 -5.60
C GLY A 45 -48.69 -30.01 -4.72
N VAL A 46 -48.63 -30.23 -3.40
CA VAL A 46 -47.97 -29.28 -2.46
C VAL A 46 -46.48 -29.22 -2.70
N LEU A 47 -45.81 -30.34 -2.93
CA LEU A 47 -44.40 -30.38 -3.24
C LEU A 47 -44.09 -29.66 -4.56
N ALA A 48 -44.90 -29.90 -5.60
CA ALA A 48 -44.76 -29.19 -6.88
C ALA A 48 -44.99 -27.68 -6.73
N LEU A 49 -45.92 -27.24 -5.87
CA LEU A 49 -46.17 -25.84 -5.58
C LEU A 49 -44.99 -25.20 -4.83
N ILE A 50 -44.40 -25.89 -3.87
CA ILE A 50 -43.22 -25.45 -3.14
C ILE A 50 -42.03 -25.30 -4.11
N VAL A 51 -41.79 -26.28 -4.96
CA VAL A 51 -40.74 -26.23 -5.98
C VAL A 51 -40.99 -25.07 -6.95
N ALA A 52 -42.21 -24.90 -7.43
CA ALA A 52 -42.55 -23.78 -8.32
C ALA A 52 -42.37 -22.43 -7.65
N CYS A 53 -42.75 -22.27 -6.38
CA CYS A 53 -42.52 -21.06 -5.60
C CYS A 53 -41.04 -20.80 -5.38
N THR A 54 -40.25 -21.83 -5.08
CA THR A 54 -38.80 -21.71 -4.89
C THR A 54 -38.11 -21.29 -6.19
N VAL A 55 -38.48 -21.90 -7.31
CA VAL A 55 -37.97 -21.52 -8.64
C VAL A 55 -38.38 -20.10 -9.00
N LEU A 56 -39.61 -19.69 -8.70
CA LEU A 56 -40.09 -18.32 -8.97
C LEU A 56 -39.34 -17.30 -8.12
N VAL A 57 -39.15 -17.59 -6.83
CA VAL A 57 -38.35 -16.70 -5.94
C VAL A 57 -36.90 -16.62 -6.43
N TYR A 58 -36.30 -17.73 -6.84
CA TYR A 58 -34.96 -17.76 -7.42
C TYR A 58 -34.90 -16.96 -8.72
N GLN A 59 -35.86 -17.11 -9.62
CA GLN A 59 -35.94 -16.35 -10.86
C GLN A 59 -36.16 -14.85 -10.63
N ILE A 60 -36.97 -14.47 -9.63
CA ILE A 60 -37.16 -13.07 -9.25
C ILE A 60 -35.88 -12.51 -8.66
N ALA A 61 -35.15 -13.27 -7.84
CA ALA A 61 -33.85 -12.88 -7.29
C ALA A 61 -32.82 -12.71 -8.41
N GLN A 62 -32.77 -13.65 -9.38
CA GLN A 62 -31.85 -13.50 -10.54
C GLN A 62 -32.22 -12.30 -11.42
N ARG A 63 -33.51 -12.09 -11.72
CA ARG A 63 -33.96 -10.92 -12.49
C ARG A 63 -33.66 -9.58 -11.76
N LYS A 64 -33.81 -9.55 -10.44
CA LYS A 64 -33.39 -8.39 -9.63
C LYS A 64 -31.88 -8.21 -9.68
N LYS A 65 -31.11 -9.29 -9.62
CA LYS A 65 -29.67 -9.30 -9.75
C LYS A 65 -29.24 -8.78 -11.13
N GLU A 66 -29.86 -9.27 -12.23
CA GLU A 66 -29.61 -8.84 -13.60
C GLU A 66 -30.03 -7.39 -13.88
N ALA A 67 -31.18 -6.95 -13.36
CA ALA A 67 -31.62 -5.55 -13.49
C ALA A 67 -30.67 -4.60 -12.75
N ARG A 68 -30.23 -4.99 -11.57
CA ARG A 68 -29.23 -4.28 -10.78
C ARG A 68 -27.88 -4.24 -11.47
N TRP A 69 -27.47 -5.33 -12.14
CA TRP A 69 -26.28 -5.38 -12.98
C TRP A 69 -26.35 -4.34 -14.13
N LYS A 70 -27.51 -4.20 -14.76
CA LYS A 70 -27.70 -3.20 -15.83
C LYS A 70 -27.68 -1.77 -15.31
N GLU A 71 -28.19 -1.51 -14.14
CA GLU A 71 -28.17 -0.19 -13.50
C GLU A 71 -26.77 0.21 -13.07
N LEU A 72 -25.97 -0.74 -12.55
CA LEU A 72 -24.58 -0.53 -12.13
C LEU A 72 -23.58 -0.48 -13.30
N THR A 73 -23.95 -0.97 -14.50
CA THR A 73 -23.10 -0.91 -15.69
C THR A 73 -23.08 0.46 -16.38
N VAL A 74 -23.85 1.42 -15.90
CA VAL A 74 -24.03 2.72 -16.61
C VAL A 74 -23.00 3.76 -16.25
N ASP A 75 -22.26 3.65 -15.18
CA ASP A 75 -21.29 4.68 -14.80
C ASP A 75 -19.91 4.44 -15.42
N ARG A 76 -19.80 4.71 -16.72
CA ARG A 76 -18.54 4.72 -17.47
C ARG A 76 -17.60 5.86 -17.07
N ARG A 77 -18.06 6.82 -16.27
CA ARG A 77 -17.27 7.97 -15.84
C ARG A 77 -16.23 7.63 -14.76
N GLU A 78 -16.52 6.65 -13.91
CA GLU A 78 -15.59 6.23 -12.86
C GLU A 78 -14.31 5.57 -13.37
N ALA A 79 -14.32 4.96 -14.53
CA ALA A 79 -13.17 4.24 -15.07
C ALA A 79 -12.15 5.16 -15.78
N ALA A 80 -12.54 6.36 -16.13
CA ALA A 80 -11.65 7.35 -16.75
C ALA A 80 -10.76 8.09 -15.74
N ALA A 81 -11.04 7.96 -14.46
CA ALA A 81 -10.45 8.76 -13.39
C ALA A 81 -9.29 8.10 -12.64
N VAL A 82 -8.62 7.12 -13.24
CA VAL A 82 -7.36 6.55 -12.66
C VAL A 82 -6.20 7.55 -12.77
N VAL A 83 -6.35 8.55 -13.63
CA VAL A 83 -5.38 9.62 -13.84
C VAL A 83 -6.07 10.95 -13.49
N PRO A 84 -5.44 11.86 -12.74
CA PRO A 84 -5.98 13.18 -12.48
C PRO A 84 -6.35 13.88 -13.79
N VAL A 85 -7.61 14.21 -13.97
CA VAL A 85 -8.14 14.76 -15.23
C VAL A 85 -7.75 16.23 -15.41
N GLU A 86 -7.36 16.91 -14.36
CA GLU A 86 -6.84 18.28 -14.43
C GLU A 86 -5.42 18.30 -13.90
N PRO A 87 -4.49 18.96 -14.64
CA PRO A 87 -3.21 19.28 -14.06
C PRO A 87 -3.49 20.12 -12.83
N LEU A 88 -3.20 19.59 -11.67
CA LEU A 88 -3.22 20.36 -10.45
C LEU A 88 -2.34 21.59 -10.72
N THR A 89 -2.82 22.78 -10.43
CA THR A 89 -2.05 24.04 -10.48
C THR A 89 -0.92 24.07 -9.45
N ARG A 90 -0.45 22.91 -9.06
CA ARG A 90 0.52 22.61 -8.01
C ARG A 90 1.86 22.33 -8.64
N PRO A 91 2.98 22.65 -7.99
CA PRO A 91 4.29 22.50 -8.58
C PRO A 91 4.57 21.06 -9.00
N GLN A 92 5.05 20.87 -10.21
CA GLN A 92 5.69 19.63 -10.61
C GLN A 92 7.03 19.53 -9.89
N PHE A 93 7.21 18.45 -9.16
CA PHE A 93 8.41 18.29 -8.34
C PHE A 93 9.57 17.66 -9.13
N LEU A 94 9.27 16.79 -10.09
CA LEU A 94 10.25 16.03 -10.83
C LEU A 94 10.16 16.30 -12.35
N ARG A 95 11.23 15.97 -13.06
CA ARG A 95 11.28 15.97 -14.52
C ARG A 95 12.16 14.83 -14.99
N PHE A 96 11.60 13.86 -15.66
CA PHE A 96 12.36 12.78 -16.28
C PHE A 96 12.64 13.12 -17.73
N THR A 97 13.89 12.87 -18.15
CA THR A 97 14.30 13.06 -19.54
C THR A 97 13.93 11.82 -20.33
N ALA A 98 13.25 11.97 -21.47
CA ALA A 98 13.07 10.86 -22.39
C ALA A 98 14.41 10.36 -22.91
N ALA A 99 14.58 9.06 -23.06
CA ALA A 99 15.78 8.50 -23.68
C ALA A 99 15.88 8.98 -25.14
N ASP A 100 16.99 9.62 -25.49
CA ASP A 100 17.23 10.14 -26.83
C ASP A 100 17.28 9.01 -27.87
N VAL A 101 17.83 7.87 -27.48
CA VAL A 101 17.94 6.65 -28.32
C VAL A 101 17.89 5.43 -27.42
N GLN A 102 17.07 4.44 -27.78
CA GLN A 102 17.17 3.12 -27.16
C GLN A 102 18.42 2.40 -27.66
N THR A 103 19.23 1.89 -26.75
CA THR A 103 20.41 1.07 -27.08
C THR A 103 19.99 -0.20 -27.80
N ALA A 104 20.52 -0.42 -28.99
CA ALA A 104 20.31 -1.66 -29.72
C ALA A 104 21.15 -2.78 -29.08
N ALA A 105 20.48 -3.69 -28.38
CA ALA A 105 21.14 -4.84 -27.78
C ALA A 105 21.77 -5.74 -28.85
N ALA A 106 23.02 -6.17 -28.65
CA ALA A 106 23.83 -6.90 -29.61
C ALA A 106 24.62 -8.06 -28.97
N VAL A 107 24.25 -8.51 -27.79
CA VAL A 107 24.87 -9.65 -27.12
C VAL A 107 24.54 -10.93 -27.90
N PRO A 108 25.53 -11.74 -28.27
CA PRO A 108 25.29 -13.03 -28.92
C PRO A 108 24.52 -13.98 -28.00
N ASP A 109 23.58 -14.72 -28.56
CA ASP A 109 22.88 -15.77 -27.83
C ASP A 109 23.88 -16.84 -27.32
N TYR A 110 23.68 -17.27 -26.07
CA TYR A 110 24.46 -18.35 -25.46
C TYR A 110 23.58 -19.30 -24.68
N SER A 111 24.10 -20.53 -24.55
CA SER A 111 23.50 -21.59 -23.74
C SER A 111 24.62 -22.38 -23.08
N VAL A 112 24.29 -23.15 -22.07
CA VAL A 112 25.26 -24.04 -21.40
C VAL A 112 24.76 -25.46 -21.37
N SER A 113 25.70 -26.41 -21.22
CA SER A 113 25.39 -27.81 -21.00
C SER A 113 24.92 -28.08 -19.58
N GLY A 114 24.31 -29.23 -19.35
CA GLY A 114 23.82 -29.59 -18.01
C GLY A 114 24.92 -29.78 -16.95
N ASP A 115 26.17 -29.95 -17.37
CA ASP A 115 27.34 -30.06 -16.50
C ASP A 115 28.16 -28.74 -16.41
N LEU A 116 27.70 -27.68 -17.04
CA LEU A 116 28.27 -26.33 -17.00
C LEU A 116 29.74 -26.23 -17.39
N HIS A 117 30.26 -27.17 -18.23
CA HIS A 117 31.70 -27.23 -18.56
C HIS A 117 32.19 -26.01 -19.37
N GLU A 118 31.29 -25.22 -19.94
CA GLU A 118 31.61 -23.96 -20.64
C GLU A 118 32.00 -22.83 -19.68
N ILE A 119 31.71 -22.97 -18.39
CA ILE A 119 31.90 -21.93 -17.37
C ILE A 119 33.34 -21.92 -16.90
N THR A 120 34.02 -20.80 -17.04
CA THR A 120 35.45 -20.66 -16.75
C THR A 120 35.82 -20.69 -15.28
N ASN A 121 34.90 -20.29 -14.40
CA ASN A 121 35.12 -20.22 -12.94
C ASN A 121 34.26 -21.22 -12.15
N LEU A 122 33.73 -22.27 -12.78
CA LEU A 122 32.80 -23.22 -12.14
C LEU A 122 33.41 -23.86 -10.87
N GLU A 123 34.65 -24.38 -10.96
CA GLU A 123 35.34 -25.04 -9.84
C GLU A 123 35.49 -24.11 -8.63
N TRP A 124 35.79 -22.84 -8.88
CA TRP A 124 35.87 -21.82 -7.82
C TRP A 124 34.53 -21.55 -7.16
N MET A 125 33.44 -21.48 -7.94
CA MET A 125 32.09 -21.28 -7.43
C MET A 125 31.61 -22.49 -6.61
N GLU A 126 31.88 -23.72 -7.04
CA GLU A 126 31.59 -24.93 -6.29
C GLU A 126 32.34 -24.97 -4.95
N TRP A 127 33.62 -24.58 -4.94
CA TRP A 127 34.39 -24.50 -3.69
C TRP A 127 33.86 -23.45 -2.73
N ASN A 128 33.23 -22.40 -3.24
CA ASN A 128 32.62 -21.32 -2.46
C ASN A 128 31.11 -21.52 -2.21
N GLY A 129 30.59 -22.71 -2.39
CA GLY A 129 29.26 -23.09 -1.90
C GLY A 129 28.16 -23.26 -2.94
N LEU A 130 28.45 -23.12 -4.23
CA LEU A 130 27.46 -23.38 -5.29
C LEU A 130 27.00 -24.84 -5.24
N SER A 131 25.75 -25.08 -4.82
CA SER A 131 25.21 -26.42 -4.60
C SER A 131 24.86 -27.15 -5.90
N ASP A 132 24.78 -28.50 -5.85
CA ASP A 132 24.35 -29.30 -7.01
C ASP A 132 22.91 -28.94 -7.45
N THR A 133 22.05 -28.61 -6.49
CA THR A 133 20.66 -28.14 -6.78
C THR A 133 20.71 -26.81 -7.51
N ALA A 134 21.51 -25.86 -7.04
CA ALA A 134 21.69 -24.57 -7.69
C ALA A 134 22.25 -24.70 -9.11
N LYS A 135 23.26 -25.59 -9.32
CA LYS A 135 23.82 -25.89 -10.66
C LYS A 135 22.77 -26.42 -11.64
N ALA A 136 21.88 -27.30 -11.18
CA ALA A 136 20.83 -27.85 -12.03
C ALA A 136 19.83 -26.78 -12.51
N ILE A 137 19.44 -25.83 -11.61
CA ILE A 137 18.59 -24.72 -11.96
C ILE A 137 19.34 -23.71 -12.85
N LEU A 138 20.59 -23.41 -12.52
CA LEU A 138 21.46 -22.50 -13.26
C LEU A 138 21.67 -22.95 -14.69
N ALA A 139 21.90 -24.27 -14.93
CA ALA A 139 22.03 -24.84 -16.27
C ALA A 139 20.74 -24.71 -17.11
N GLN A 140 19.58 -24.70 -16.46
CA GLN A 140 18.28 -24.59 -17.13
C GLN A 140 17.88 -23.15 -17.42
N ASN A 141 18.09 -22.25 -16.46
CA ASN A 141 17.56 -20.87 -16.47
C ASN A 141 18.63 -19.82 -16.79
N LEU A 142 19.93 -20.19 -16.77
CA LEU A 142 21.11 -19.32 -16.81
C LEU A 142 21.24 -18.41 -15.54
N PHE A 143 20.37 -18.58 -14.58
CA PHE A 143 20.47 -17.99 -13.25
C PHE A 143 19.74 -18.84 -12.21
N VAL A 144 20.06 -18.61 -10.93
CA VAL A 144 19.41 -19.25 -9.78
C VAL A 144 19.49 -18.33 -8.58
N VAL A 145 18.46 -18.38 -7.73
CA VAL A 145 18.41 -17.66 -6.45
C VAL A 145 18.40 -18.67 -5.30
N GLU A 146 19.16 -18.40 -4.25
CA GLU A 146 19.16 -19.20 -3.04
C GLU A 146 19.18 -18.32 -1.78
N PRO A 147 18.70 -18.84 -0.63
CA PRO A 147 18.75 -18.11 0.64
C PRO A 147 20.18 -17.71 1.00
N ASP A 148 20.34 -16.49 1.54
CA ASP A 148 21.62 -16.01 2.05
C ASP A 148 21.56 -15.80 3.57
N PHE A 149 22.72 -15.65 4.20
CA PHE A 149 22.83 -15.39 5.63
C PHE A 149 23.10 -13.91 6.00
N TYR A 150 23.41 -13.08 5.00
CA TYR A 150 23.57 -11.64 5.20
C TYR A 150 22.23 -10.95 5.42
N SER A 151 22.17 -10.07 6.40
CA SER A 151 20.96 -9.30 6.72
C SER A 151 20.82 -8.02 5.88
N GLU A 152 21.88 -7.66 5.13
CA GLU A 152 21.94 -6.48 4.28
C GLU A 152 22.57 -6.79 2.91
N PHE A 153 22.18 -5.99 1.88
CA PHE A 153 22.58 -6.20 0.50
C PHE A 153 24.10 -6.08 0.29
N PHE A 154 24.78 -5.15 0.95
CA PHE A 154 26.23 -4.95 0.77
C PHE A 154 27.06 -6.16 1.22
N GLY A 155 26.59 -6.92 2.21
CA GLY A 155 27.38 -7.97 2.85
C GLY A 155 27.86 -9.07 1.88
N ARG A 156 27.00 -9.48 0.93
CA ARG A 156 27.37 -10.47 -0.09
C ARG A 156 28.38 -9.90 -1.09
N TYR A 157 28.21 -8.65 -1.53
CA TYR A 157 29.15 -8.03 -2.46
C TYR A 157 30.52 -7.85 -1.83
N GLU A 158 30.62 -7.47 -0.57
CA GLU A 158 31.88 -7.42 0.16
C GLU A 158 32.51 -8.82 0.32
N TRP A 159 31.70 -9.83 0.62
CA TRP A 159 32.19 -11.21 0.69
C TRP A 159 32.73 -11.68 -0.66
N ASN A 160 32.04 -11.40 -1.76
CA ASN A 160 32.50 -11.71 -3.10
C ASN A 160 33.85 -11.05 -3.41
N ARG A 161 34.05 -9.79 -3.04
CA ARG A 161 35.30 -9.06 -3.20
C ARG A 161 36.46 -9.76 -2.50
N TYR A 162 36.26 -10.19 -1.25
CA TYR A 162 37.30 -10.89 -0.50
C TYR A 162 37.64 -12.29 -1.09
N LEU A 163 36.66 -12.96 -1.65
CA LEU A 163 36.84 -14.27 -2.26
C LEU A 163 37.14 -14.21 -3.78
N GLN A 164 37.25 -13.01 -4.36
CA GLN A 164 37.44 -12.81 -5.80
C GLN A 164 36.38 -13.56 -6.64
N ILE A 165 35.13 -13.51 -6.17
CA ILE A 165 33.95 -13.94 -6.89
C ILE A 165 33.46 -12.77 -7.74
N PRO A 166 33.24 -12.95 -9.06
CA PRO A 166 32.70 -11.90 -9.89
C PRO A 166 31.38 -11.34 -9.36
N ASN A 167 31.29 -10.04 -9.13
CA ASN A 167 30.05 -9.41 -8.71
C ASN A 167 29.04 -9.30 -9.85
N PHE A 168 27.78 -9.63 -9.58
CA PHE A 168 26.62 -9.31 -10.41
C PHE A 168 25.85 -8.18 -9.76
N VAL A 169 26.06 -6.94 -10.23
CA VAL A 169 25.38 -5.75 -9.70
C VAL A 169 23.93 -5.77 -10.13
N THR A 170 23.00 -5.77 -9.18
CA THR A 170 21.56 -5.89 -9.42
C THR A 170 20.83 -4.55 -9.28
N VAL A 171 19.71 -4.41 -10.00
CA VAL A 171 18.75 -3.33 -9.78
C VAL A 171 18.21 -3.35 -8.35
N ASP A 172 17.98 -4.53 -7.80
CA ASP A 172 17.51 -4.75 -6.42
C ASP A 172 18.37 -4.00 -5.40
N SER A 173 19.68 -4.16 -5.48
CA SER A 173 20.62 -3.52 -4.54
C SER A 173 20.66 -1.99 -4.68
N MET A 174 20.49 -1.46 -5.88
CA MET A 174 20.40 -0.03 -6.11
C MET A 174 19.10 0.56 -5.55
N MET A 175 17.97 -0.10 -5.81
CA MET A 175 16.67 0.35 -5.30
C MET A 175 16.60 0.30 -3.78
N HIS A 176 17.16 -0.76 -3.17
CA HIS A 176 17.31 -0.84 -1.72
C HIS A 176 18.16 0.32 -1.16
N THR A 177 19.25 0.68 -1.83
CA THR A 177 20.07 1.83 -1.41
C THR A 177 19.29 3.14 -1.46
N TYR A 178 18.41 3.32 -2.45
CA TYR A 178 17.51 4.48 -2.50
C TYR A 178 16.50 4.48 -1.36
N HIS A 179 15.91 3.31 -1.04
CA HIS A 179 15.05 3.12 0.13
C HIS A 179 15.71 3.63 1.42
N LEU A 180 16.97 3.25 1.67
CA LEU A 180 17.71 3.69 2.86
C LEU A 180 17.79 5.22 2.95
N TYR A 181 18.09 5.89 1.83
CA TYR A 181 18.19 7.36 1.79
C TYR A 181 16.83 8.03 1.84
N PHE A 182 15.84 7.53 1.12
CA PHE A 182 14.50 8.05 1.16
C PHE A 182 13.93 8.02 2.58
N SER A 183 14.08 6.89 3.26
CA SER A 183 13.67 6.68 4.65
C SER A 183 14.41 7.61 5.62
N LEU A 184 15.74 7.75 5.47
CA LEU A 184 16.55 8.66 6.28
C LEU A 184 16.08 10.11 6.15
N LEU A 185 15.97 10.61 4.92
CA LEU A 185 15.64 12.01 4.62
C LEU A 185 14.23 12.36 5.12
N LEU A 186 13.31 11.44 4.97
CA LEU A 186 11.94 11.64 5.43
C LEU A 186 11.86 11.64 6.96
N ASN A 187 12.49 10.66 7.63
CA ASN A 187 12.57 10.61 9.09
C ASN A 187 13.17 11.91 9.68
N ARG A 188 14.31 12.38 9.14
CA ARG A 188 14.92 13.63 9.57
C ARG A 188 14.02 14.82 9.36
N THR A 189 13.38 14.92 8.19
CA THR A 189 12.44 15.99 7.86
C THR A 189 11.29 16.05 8.85
N GLU A 190 10.68 14.93 9.13
CA GLU A 190 9.55 14.83 10.05
C GLU A 190 9.96 15.13 11.49
N LYS A 191 11.02 14.50 11.98
CA LYS A 191 11.48 14.65 13.35
C LYS A 191 11.99 16.05 13.66
N GLN A 192 12.78 16.64 12.75
CA GLN A 192 13.49 17.91 13.00
C GLN A 192 12.66 19.14 12.62
N GLN A 193 11.71 19.01 11.71
CA GLN A 193 10.97 20.15 11.17
C GLN A 193 9.45 19.99 11.26
N LEU A 194 8.88 18.93 10.66
CA LEU A 194 7.43 18.84 10.51
C LEU A 194 6.71 18.60 11.83
N ALA A 195 7.30 17.87 12.78
CA ALA A 195 6.70 17.65 14.10
C ALA A 195 6.47 18.96 14.85
N ALA A 196 7.46 19.85 14.89
CA ALA A 196 7.34 21.16 15.53
C ALA A 196 6.37 22.09 14.78
N GLN A 197 6.37 22.02 13.44
CA GLN A 197 5.41 22.78 12.62
C GLN A 197 3.97 22.32 12.85
N LEU A 198 3.72 21.00 12.87
CA LEU A 198 2.41 20.43 13.13
C LEU A 198 1.90 20.79 14.53
N GLN A 199 2.78 20.78 15.54
CA GLN A 199 2.42 21.18 16.89
C GLN A 199 2.00 22.65 16.95
N THR A 200 2.71 23.53 16.27
CA THR A 200 2.38 24.97 16.17
C THR A 200 1.05 25.14 15.45
N LEU A 201 0.89 24.53 14.28
CA LEU A 201 -0.35 24.53 13.50
C LEU A 201 -1.54 24.08 14.34
N SER A 202 -1.42 22.97 15.06
CA SER A 202 -2.49 22.41 15.90
C SER A 202 -2.90 23.39 17.03
N LYS A 203 -1.94 24.04 17.67
CA LYS A 203 -2.20 25.04 18.72
C LYS A 203 -2.89 26.29 18.19
N ASP A 204 -2.47 26.77 17.03
CA ASP A 204 -3.06 27.95 16.39
C ASP A 204 -4.49 27.66 15.91
N MET A 205 -4.71 26.50 15.29
CA MET A 205 -6.04 26.07 14.87
C MET A 205 -6.99 25.82 16.05
N LEU A 206 -6.50 25.24 17.15
CA LEU A 206 -7.31 25.10 18.38
C LEU A 206 -7.71 26.46 18.93
N ARG A 207 -6.80 27.43 18.95
CA ARG A 207 -7.12 28.80 19.43
C ARG A 207 -8.13 29.48 18.52
N ALA A 208 -7.98 29.38 17.20
CA ALA A 208 -8.89 29.98 16.24
C ALA A 208 -10.28 29.33 16.30
N SER A 209 -10.38 28.01 16.35
CA SER A 209 -11.66 27.31 16.45
C SER A 209 -12.38 27.56 17.79
N ALA A 210 -11.65 27.69 18.91
CA ALA A 210 -12.24 28.06 20.19
C ALA A 210 -12.80 29.48 20.14
N ALA A 211 -12.13 30.43 19.51
CA ALA A 211 -12.65 31.77 19.32
C ALA A 211 -13.92 31.80 18.43
N GLN A 212 -13.97 30.97 17.38
CA GLN A 212 -15.18 30.79 16.58
C GLN A 212 -16.33 30.18 17.42
N LEU A 213 -16.04 29.20 18.28
CA LEU A 213 -17.03 28.60 19.17
C LEU A 213 -17.63 29.62 20.12
N ASP A 214 -16.80 30.45 20.76
CA ASP A 214 -17.29 31.51 21.66
C ASP A 214 -18.19 32.52 20.92
N ALA A 215 -17.80 32.93 19.70
CA ALA A 215 -18.54 33.86 18.87
C ALA A 215 -19.86 33.30 18.32
N LEU A 216 -19.94 31.98 18.09
CA LEU A 216 -21.07 31.32 17.43
C LEU A 216 -22.00 30.56 18.41
N THR A 217 -21.71 30.59 19.69
CA THR A 217 -22.57 29.97 20.73
C THR A 217 -24.00 30.56 20.68
N GLY A 218 -25.00 29.69 20.77
CA GLY A 218 -26.43 30.04 20.66
C GLY A 218 -26.93 30.27 19.23
N THR A 219 -26.13 29.99 18.22
CA THR A 219 -26.51 30.12 16.81
C THR A 219 -26.64 28.74 16.12
N ALA A 220 -27.10 28.73 14.88
CA ALA A 220 -27.12 27.51 14.03
C ALA A 220 -25.71 26.92 13.74
N TRP A 221 -24.65 27.64 14.06
CA TRP A 221 -23.27 27.27 13.85
C TRP A 221 -22.59 26.61 15.07
N GLU A 222 -23.26 26.63 16.24
CA GLU A 222 -22.68 26.19 17.52
C GLU A 222 -22.17 24.74 17.45
N ASN A 223 -22.96 23.80 16.91
CA ASN A 223 -22.56 22.40 16.81
C ASN A 223 -21.36 22.22 15.89
N ALA A 224 -21.33 22.91 14.75
CA ALA A 224 -20.21 22.90 13.84
C ALA A 224 -18.92 23.47 14.45
N ALA A 225 -19.07 24.57 15.23
CA ALA A 225 -17.95 25.17 15.93
C ALA A 225 -17.43 24.28 17.07
N LYS A 226 -18.32 23.60 17.83
CA LYS A 226 -17.90 22.57 18.80
C LYS A 226 -17.14 21.44 18.15
N ARG A 227 -17.60 20.94 16.99
CA ARG A 227 -16.94 19.86 16.24
C ARG A 227 -15.56 20.27 15.76
N SER A 228 -15.43 21.47 15.16
CA SER A 228 -14.14 22.03 14.75
C SER A 228 -13.18 22.14 15.93
N THR A 229 -13.66 22.70 17.06
CA THR A 229 -12.85 22.86 18.28
C THR A 229 -12.43 21.49 18.85
N ALA A 230 -13.33 20.49 18.90
CA ALA A 230 -13.01 19.15 19.36
C ALA A 230 -11.94 18.49 18.48
N TYR A 231 -12.06 18.64 17.17
CA TYR A 231 -11.10 18.09 16.21
C TYR A 231 -9.67 18.61 16.44
N PHE A 232 -9.51 19.94 16.59
CA PHE A 232 -8.20 20.52 16.88
C PHE A 232 -7.74 20.31 18.32
N ALA A 233 -8.66 20.16 19.28
CA ALA A 233 -8.32 19.79 20.64
C ALA A 233 -7.69 18.39 20.73
N VAL A 234 -8.22 17.41 20.00
CA VAL A 234 -7.62 16.06 19.90
C VAL A 234 -6.24 16.14 19.28
N GLY A 235 -6.10 16.78 18.10
CA GLY A 235 -4.82 16.87 17.41
C GLY A 235 -3.75 17.63 18.21
N ALA A 236 -4.12 18.66 18.94
CA ALA A 236 -3.21 19.40 19.82
C ALA A 236 -2.84 18.59 21.08
N ALA A 237 -3.79 17.86 21.67
CA ALA A 237 -3.56 17.05 22.86
C ALA A 237 -2.72 15.78 22.57
N LEU A 238 -2.82 15.22 21.38
CA LEU A 238 -1.91 14.15 20.93
C LEU A 238 -0.46 14.58 20.97
N GLN A 239 -0.17 15.85 20.66
CA GLN A 239 1.18 16.40 20.57
C GLN A 239 1.66 17.13 21.84
N ASP A 240 0.72 17.59 22.66
CA ASP A 240 1.01 18.23 23.94
C ASP A 240 -0.06 17.85 24.98
N PRO A 241 0.18 16.80 25.78
CA PRO A 241 -0.80 16.35 26.78
C PRO A 241 -1.16 17.40 27.85
N LYS A 242 -0.42 18.51 27.91
CA LYS A 242 -0.67 19.62 28.86
C LYS A 242 -1.52 20.74 28.26
N ILE A 243 -1.93 20.61 26.99
CA ILE A 243 -2.74 21.62 26.32
C ILE A 243 -4.07 21.82 27.05
N GLN A 244 -4.53 23.07 27.15
CA GLN A 244 -5.83 23.35 27.74
C GLN A 244 -6.94 23.09 26.71
N VAL A 245 -7.70 22.02 26.92
CA VAL A 245 -8.88 21.70 26.11
C VAL A 245 -10.07 22.51 26.61
N PRO A 246 -10.79 23.24 25.74
CA PRO A 246 -12.02 23.95 26.11
C PRO A 246 -13.04 23.02 26.74
N GLU A 247 -13.68 23.48 27.85
CA GLU A 247 -14.59 22.65 28.65
C GLU A 247 -15.78 22.11 27.82
N GLN A 248 -16.24 22.90 26.82
CA GLN A 248 -17.38 22.55 25.95
C GLN A 248 -17.10 21.29 25.06
N VAL A 249 -15.84 20.90 24.87
CA VAL A 249 -15.46 19.79 24.00
C VAL A 249 -14.58 18.74 24.70
N LYS A 250 -14.36 18.88 25.98
CA LYS A 250 -13.44 18.08 26.79
C LYS A 250 -13.79 16.60 26.80
N ASP A 251 -15.05 16.26 26.95
CA ASP A 251 -15.51 14.86 27.00
C ASP A 251 -15.32 14.17 25.64
N VAL A 252 -15.65 14.86 24.54
CA VAL A 252 -15.46 14.35 23.17
C VAL A 252 -13.97 14.13 22.90
N ALA A 253 -13.12 15.11 23.25
CA ALA A 253 -11.69 14.98 23.05
C ALA A 253 -11.08 13.84 23.89
N ALA A 254 -11.52 13.67 25.14
CA ALA A 254 -11.04 12.58 25.99
C ALA A 254 -11.46 11.19 25.45
N GLN A 255 -12.68 11.07 24.94
CA GLN A 255 -13.17 9.84 24.31
C GLN A 255 -12.30 9.46 23.09
N GLU A 256 -12.04 10.40 22.18
CA GLU A 256 -11.22 10.17 20.99
C GLU A 256 -9.79 9.81 21.35
N LEU A 257 -9.16 10.55 22.24
CA LEU A 257 -7.80 10.26 22.71
C LEU A 257 -7.69 8.84 23.27
N SER A 258 -8.70 8.40 24.05
CA SER A 258 -8.74 7.03 24.57
C SER A 258 -8.79 5.98 23.45
N ALA A 259 -9.63 6.18 22.43
CA ALA A 259 -9.76 5.27 21.29
C ALA A 259 -8.50 5.25 20.43
N ILE A 260 -7.87 6.41 20.17
CA ILE A 260 -6.63 6.54 19.42
C ILE A 260 -5.48 5.80 20.11
N TYR A 261 -5.34 5.96 21.44
CA TYR A 261 -4.28 5.25 22.19
C TYR A 261 -4.56 3.75 22.36
N ALA A 262 -5.82 3.33 22.38
CA ALA A 262 -6.16 1.90 22.35
C ALA A 262 -5.79 1.26 21.01
N ALA A 263 -5.92 2.02 19.91
CA ALA A 263 -5.60 1.58 18.55
C ALA A 263 -6.25 0.23 18.16
N GLU A 264 -7.55 0.06 18.48
CA GLU A 264 -8.25 -1.22 18.32
C GLU A 264 -9.47 -1.09 17.39
N GLY A 265 -9.42 -1.79 16.26
CA GLY A 265 -10.56 -2.08 15.40
C GLY A 265 -11.25 -0.86 14.77
N ILE A 266 -12.45 -1.08 14.22
CA ILE A 266 -13.29 -0.06 13.59
C ILE A 266 -14.42 0.32 14.53
N ALA A 267 -14.56 1.61 14.85
CA ALA A 267 -15.59 2.13 15.74
C ALA A 267 -16.08 3.53 15.30
N PRO A 268 -17.28 3.98 15.76
CA PRO A 268 -17.75 5.34 15.50
C PRO A 268 -16.84 6.38 16.14
N CYS A 269 -16.44 7.39 15.36
CA CYS A 269 -15.70 8.57 15.82
C CYS A 269 -16.65 9.55 16.52
N ALA A 270 -16.32 10.02 17.72
CA ALA A 270 -17.17 10.95 18.47
C ALA A 270 -17.22 12.37 17.84
N VAL A 271 -16.25 12.72 17.00
CA VAL A 271 -16.23 14.01 16.27
C VAL A 271 -17.13 13.97 15.03
N THR A 272 -17.11 12.90 14.23
CA THR A 272 -17.86 12.83 12.96
C THR A 272 -19.08 11.91 13.01
N GLU A 273 -19.16 11.02 13.99
CA GLU A 273 -20.18 9.97 14.12
C GLU A 273 -20.09 8.91 12.99
N ASP A 274 -19.07 9.00 12.13
CA ASP A 274 -18.80 8.04 11.09
C ASP A 274 -17.80 6.97 11.58
N LEU A 275 -17.71 5.85 10.87
CA LEU A 275 -16.78 4.78 11.24
C LEU A 275 -15.34 5.21 10.97
N LEU A 276 -14.45 4.93 11.92
CA LEU A 276 -13.01 5.16 11.84
C LEU A 276 -12.26 3.88 12.21
N ASP A 277 -11.24 3.54 11.44
CA ASP A 277 -10.34 2.42 11.74
C ASP A 277 -9.24 2.88 12.71
N TYR A 278 -9.46 2.71 14.01
CA TYR A 278 -8.50 3.07 15.04
C TYR A 278 -7.23 2.21 15.03
N SER A 279 -7.25 1.02 14.41
CA SER A 279 -6.04 0.19 14.28
C SER A 279 -4.93 0.86 13.47
N GLN A 280 -5.29 1.87 12.65
CA GLN A 280 -4.32 2.66 11.89
C GLN A 280 -3.47 3.60 12.76
N PHE A 281 -3.93 3.95 13.97
CA PHE A 281 -3.19 4.84 14.88
C PHE A 281 -2.06 4.15 15.65
N LYS A 282 -1.87 2.85 15.48
CA LYS A 282 -0.73 2.11 16.04
C LYS A 282 0.55 2.52 15.29
N PRO A 283 1.50 3.23 15.94
CA PRO A 283 2.76 3.57 15.31
C PRO A 283 3.50 2.30 14.88
N ARG A 284 4.08 2.35 13.72
CA ARG A 284 4.83 1.25 13.13
C ARG A 284 5.97 1.81 12.31
N GLY A 285 6.93 0.94 12.03
CA GLY A 285 8.06 1.36 11.29
C GLY A 285 8.99 2.30 12.06
N TYR A 286 9.67 3.22 11.40
CA TYR A 286 10.61 4.12 12.07
C TYR A 286 9.96 5.13 13.03
N TYR A 287 8.63 5.16 13.11
CA TYR A 287 7.93 5.90 14.17
C TYR A 287 7.95 5.16 15.51
N GLU A 288 8.17 3.83 15.51
CA GLU A 288 8.12 3.02 16.70
C GLU A 288 9.37 3.26 17.59
N GLY A 289 9.13 3.59 18.86
CA GLY A 289 10.20 3.79 19.86
C GLY A 289 10.79 5.21 19.89
N ASP A 290 10.36 6.13 19.04
CA ASP A 290 10.72 7.54 19.11
C ASP A 290 9.51 8.38 19.52
N GLU A 291 9.52 8.97 20.71
CA GLU A 291 8.37 9.71 21.27
C GLU A 291 7.91 10.87 20.36
N THR A 292 8.83 11.57 19.71
CA THR A 292 8.51 12.67 18.79
C THR A 292 7.79 12.14 17.55
N LEU A 293 8.32 11.08 16.97
CA LEU A 293 7.76 10.49 15.76
C LEU A 293 6.44 9.75 16.03
N GLU A 294 6.32 9.02 17.14
CA GLU A 294 5.05 8.40 17.54
C GLU A 294 3.93 9.44 17.73
N THR A 295 4.28 10.57 18.36
CA THR A 295 3.37 11.69 18.58
C THR A 295 2.96 12.33 17.25
N TYR A 296 3.91 12.61 16.38
CA TYR A 296 3.68 13.14 15.03
C TYR A 296 2.81 12.17 14.21
N PHE A 297 3.12 10.88 14.23
CA PHE A 297 2.35 9.84 13.55
C PHE A 297 0.86 9.88 13.92
N ARG A 298 0.54 9.81 15.23
CA ARG A 298 -0.86 9.81 15.68
C ARG A 298 -1.59 11.09 15.29
N ALA A 299 -0.91 12.23 15.37
CA ALA A 299 -1.50 13.52 15.00
C ALA A 299 -1.75 13.65 13.50
N MET A 300 -0.79 13.21 12.66
CA MET A 300 -0.94 13.21 11.21
C MET A 300 -2.03 12.22 10.76
N MET A 301 -2.09 11.02 11.37
CA MET A 301 -3.18 10.07 11.14
C MET A 301 -4.54 10.68 11.48
N TRP A 302 -4.65 11.38 12.62
CA TRP A 302 -5.87 12.08 12.99
C TRP A 302 -6.28 13.10 11.94
N TYR A 303 -5.37 13.98 11.53
CA TYR A 303 -5.65 15.02 10.54
C TYR A 303 -5.90 14.49 9.13
N GLY A 304 -5.35 13.33 8.78
CA GLY A 304 -5.51 12.71 7.46
C GLY A 304 -6.74 11.82 7.33
N GLN A 305 -7.17 11.14 8.39
CA GLN A 305 -8.29 10.18 8.29
C GLN A 305 -9.67 10.82 8.47
N ILE A 306 -9.77 11.89 9.27
CA ILE A 306 -11.08 12.53 9.54
C ILE A 306 -11.60 13.22 8.28
N ASN A 307 -12.80 12.80 7.87
CA ASN A 307 -13.52 13.35 6.72
C ASN A 307 -14.81 14.06 7.18
N PHE A 308 -14.95 15.35 6.88
CA PHE A 308 -16.18 16.10 7.12
C PHE A 308 -17.08 15.98 5.89
N THR A 309 -17.88 14.91 5.86
CA THR A 309 -18.72 14.54 4.70
C THR A 309 -19.71 15.64 4.29
N GLN A 310 -19.87 15.84 2.97
CA GLN A 310 -20.84 16.78 2.43
C GLN A 310 -22.32 16.38 2.65
N LYS A 311 -22.58 15.15 3.09
CA LYS A 311 -23.94 14.64 3.35
C LYS A 311 -24.62 15.22 4.58
N LYS A 312 -23.84 15.68 5.55
CA LYS A 312 -24.31 16.21 6.83
C LYS A 312 -24.12 17.72 6.85
N GLU A 313 -25.20 18.48 7.09
CA GLU A 313 -25.16 19.95 7.10
C GLU A 313 -24.17 20.50 8.12
N ASP A 314 -24.16 19.96 9.35
CA ASP A 314 -23.19 20.35 10.37
C ASP A 314 -21.74 20.11 9.97
N MET A 315 -21.45 19.08 9.15
CA MET A 315 -20.11 18.84 8.61
C MET A 315 -19.72 19.87 7.57
N ASN A 316 -20.67 20.32 6.71
CA ASN A 316 -20.42 21.40 5.76
C ASN A 316 -20.14 22.73 6.46
N ARG A 317 -20.86 23.02 7.55
CA ARG A 317 -20.57 24.18 8.40
C ARG A 317 -19.21 24.04 9.10
N THR A 318 -18.87 22.84 9.58
CA THR A 318 -17.58 22.56 10.20
C THR A 318 -16.43 22.78 9.22
N ALA A 319 -16.54 22.24 7.98
CA ALA A 319 -15.55 22.42 6.93
C ALA A 319 -15.32 23.89 6.58
N LEU A 320 -16.39 24.68 6.49
CA LEU A 320 -16.32 26.12 6.27
C LEU A 320 -15.55 26.82 7.41
N LEU A 321 -15.91 26.53 8.67
CA LEU A 321 -15.22 27.11 9.84
C LEU A 321 -13.73 26.73 9.90
N ILE A 322 -13.39 25.49 9.60
CA ILE A 322 -11.98 25.04 9.53
C ILE A 322 -11.24 25.81 8.44
N THR A 323 -11.84 25.95 7.25
CA THR A 323 -11.24 26.67 6.11
C THR A 323 -10.96 28.14 6.47
N LEU A 324 -11.90 28.81 7.11
CA LEU A 324 -11.73 30.20 7.56
C LEU A 324 -10.68 30.33 8.66
N ALA A 325 -10.72 29.46 9.68
CA ALA A 325 -9.72 29.45 10.75
C ALA A 325 -8.30 29.26 10.20
N LEU A 326 -8.14 28.37 9.23
CA LEU A 326 -6.87 28.12 8.56
C LEU A 326 -6.42 29.34 7.74
N HIS A 327 -7.33 29.93 6.95
CA HIS A 327 -7.07 31.12 6.14
C HIS A 327 -6.56 32.28 6.98
N ASP A 328 -7.25 32.56 8.08
CA ASP A 328 -6.98 33.74 8.90
C ASP A 328 -5.74 33.59 9.80
N THR A 329 -5.32 32.35 10.12
CA THR A 329 -4.39 32.13 11.22
C THR A 329 -3.14 31.36 10.84
N ALA A 330 -3.20 30.35 9.95
CA ALA A 330 -2.16 29.34 9.85
C ALA A 330 -1.94 28.77 8.45
N SER A 331 -2.43 29.42 7.40
CA SER A 331 -2.31 28.94 6.01
C SER A 331 -0.87 28.69 5.59
N ASP A 332 0.07 29.62 5.88
CA ASP A 332 1.48 29.48 5.54
C ASP A 332 2.14 28.24 6.20
N SER A 333 1.78 27.96 7.46
CA SER A 333 2.33 26.82 8.20
C SER A 333 1.76 25.50 7.66
N TRP A 334 0.49 25.47 7.33
CA TRP A 334 -0.18 24.35 6.73
C TRP A 334 0.38 24.05 5.32
N GLU A 335 0.56 25.10 4.50
CA GLU A 335 1.06 24.98 3.13
C GLU A 335 2.47 24.42 3.07
N LYS A 336 3.37 24.84 3.97
CA LYS A 336 4.73 24.28 4.08
C LYS A 336 4.70 22.79 4.42
N LEU A 337 3.90 22.38 5.41
CA LEU A 337 3.75 20.98 5.79
C LEU A 337 3.14 20.17 4.63
N TYR A 338 2.10 20.70 3.98
CA TYR A 338 1.44 20.07 2.85
C TYR A 338 2.37 19.91 1.65
N ALA A 339 3.16 20.93 1.30
CA ALA A 339 4.08 20.92 0.15
C ALA A 339 5.19 19.89 0.35
N VAL A 340 5.84 19.87 1.51
CA VAL A 340 6.93 18.92 1.79
C VAL A 340 6.42 17.47 1.77
N THR A 341 5.33 17.18 2.45
CA THR A 341 4.75 15.82 2.43
C THR A 341 4.23 15.43 1.05
N SER A 342 3.78 16.40 0.22
CA SER A 342 3.38 16.14 -1.16
C SER A 342 4.58 15.85 -2.07
N PHE A 343 5.73 16.48 -1.82
CA PHE A 343 6.97 16.17 -2.55
C PHE A 343 7.39 14.71 -2.38
N PHE A 344 7.31 14.18 -1.16
CA PHE A 344 7.62 12.77 -0.91
C PHE A 344 6.55 11.81 -1.46
N ALA A 345 5.29 11.99 -1.07
CA ALA A 345 4.23 10.98 -1.22
C ALA A 345 3.15 11.32 -2.26
N GLY A 346 3.19 12.52 -2.84
CA GLY A 346 2.18 12.99 -3.78
C GLY A 346 1.15 13.92 -3.16
N VAL A 347 0.38 14.58 -4.02
CA VAL A 347 -0.71 15.46 -3.61
C VAL A 347 -1.93 14.65 -3.18
N SER A 348 -2.78 15.23 -2.35
CA SER A 348 -4.06 14.63 -1.99
C SER A 348 -5.09 14.80 -3.11
N ASP A 349 -5.92 13.81 -3.34
CA ASP A 349 -7.14 13.89 -4.15
C ASP A 349 -8.38 14.22 -3.30
N ASP A 350 -8.24 14.29 -1.98
CA ASP A 350 -9.29 14.75 -1.07
C ASP A 350 -9.57 16.24 -1.25
N LEU A 351 -10.83 16.63 -1.05
CA LEU A 351 -11.23 18.02 -1.02
C LEU A 351 -10.74 18.68 0.28
N GLY A 352 -10.06 19.81 0.16
CA GLY A 352 -9.44 20.49 1.28
C GLY A 352 -9.52 22.01 1.17
N TYR A 353 -8.56 22.66 1.78
CA TYR A 353 -8.48 24.13 1.82
C TYR A 353 -8.53 24.79 0.44
N TYR A 354 -7.82 24.24 -0.53
CA TYR A 354 -7.71 24.82 -1.88
C TYR A 354 -9.01 24.77 -2.69
N GLU A 355 -9.87 23.77 -2.41
CA GLU A 355 -11.17 23.60 -3.07
C GLU A 355 -12.28 24.37 -2.35
N TYR A 356 -12.24 24.44 -1.02
CA TYR A 356 -13.30 25.04 -0.20
C TYR A 356 -13.18 26.57 -0.09
N LEU A 357 -11.98 27.14 -0.02
CA LEU A 357 -11.81 28.58 0.09
C LEU A 357 -12.41 29.35 -1.10
N PRO A 358 -12.13 28.97 -2.37
CA PRO A 358 -12.77 29.61 -3.53
C PRO A 358 -14.29 29.45 -3.53
N ALA A 359 -14.82 28.30 -3.06
CA ALA A 359 -16.27 28.10 -2.99
C ALA A 359 -16.93 29.01 -1.93
N ILE A 360 -16.25 29.25 -0.81
CA ILE A 360 -16.70 30.21 0.22
C ILE A 360 -16.71 31.63 -0.36
N GLU A 361 -15.60 32.04 -0.98
CA GLU A 361 -15.46 33.38 -1.56
C GLU A 361 -16.49 33.62 -2.67
N ALA A 362 -16.74 32.64 -3.54
CA ALA A 362 -17.75 32.73 -4.57
C ALA A 362 -19.18 32.84 -4.02
N ALA A 363 -19.47 32.18 -2.90
CA ALA A 363 -20.81 32.19 -2.31
C ALA A 363 -21.11 33.47 -1.50
N TYR A 364 -20.14 33.96 -0.74
CA TYR A 364 -20.30 35.14 0.10
C TYR A 364 -19.87 36.46 -0.58
N GLY A 365 -19.18 36.39 -1.71
CA GLY A 365 -18.60 37.56 -2.40
C GLY A 365 -17.39 38.18 -1.69
N THR A 366 -17.00 37.63 -0.53
CA THR A 366 -15.85 37.97 0.27
C THR A 366 -15.55 36.81 1.23
N ILE A 367 -14.40 36.84 1.90
CA ILE A 367 -14.14 35.93 3.03
C ILE A 367 -15.01 36.40 4.23
N PRO A 368 -15.98 35.59 4.70
CA PRO A 368 -16.91 36.01 5.73
C PRO A 368 -16.30 35.93 7.14
N ASP A 369 -16.61 36.90 7.98
CA ASP A 369 -16.40 36.81 9.43
C ASP A 369 -17.58 36.09 10.12
N THR A 370 -17.49 35.89 11.43
CA THR A 370 -18.52 35.22 12.22
C THR A 370 -19.86 36.02 12.30
N GLU A 371 -19.85 37.33 12.06
CA GLU A 371 -21.06 38.13 11.99
C GLU A 371 -21.80 37.90 10.68
N LEU A 372 -21.08 37.88 9.55
CA LEU A 372 -21.64 37.59 8.24
C LEU A 372 -22.16 36.15 8.17
N LEU A 373 -21.45 35.18 8.76
CA LEU A 373 -21.93 33.78 8.84
C LEU A 373 -23.26 33.65 9.55
N ARG A 374 -23.49 34.44 10.62
CA ARG A 374 -24.76 34.46 11.35
C ARG A 374 -25.88 35.18 10.61
N ALA A 375 -25.54 36.17 9.81
CA ALA A 375 -26.49 37.06 9.14
C ALA A 375 -26.98 36.53 7.80
N ASP A 376 -26.16 35.78 7.04
CA ASP A 376 -26.43 35.40 5.65
C ASP A 376 -26.54 33.88 5.43
N GLU A 377 -27.69 33.33 5.79
CA GLU A 377 -28.02 31.93 5.49
C GLU A 377 -28.17 31.66 3.99
N THR A 378 -28.47 32.67 3.18
CA THR A 378 -28.57 32.50 1.71
C THR A 378 -27.21 32.26 1.09
N ALA A 379 -26.19 33.00 1.52
CA ALA A 379 -24.81 32.74 1.08
C ALA A 379 -24.33 31.36 1.52
N TYR A 380 -24.71 30.90 2.72
CA TYR A 380 -24.41 29.52 3.14
C TYR A 380 -25.07 28.47 2.22
N GLN A 381 -26.31 28.67 1.79
CA GLN A 381 -26.96 27.77 0.82
C GLN A 381 -26.23 27.78 -0.53
N HIS A 382 -25.81 28.93 -1.02
CA HIS A 382 -25.00 29.02 -2.23
C HIS A 382 -23.65 28.28 -2.05
N TYR A 383 -22.99 28.43 -0.91
CA TYR A 383 -21.79 27.68 -0.61
C TYR A 383 -22.02 26.15 -0.68
N THR A 384 -23.11 25.65 -0.09
CA THR A 384 -23.42 24.21 -0.14
C THR A 384 -23.72 23.73 -1.56
N GLU A 385 -24.29 24.57 -2.42
CA GLU A 385 -24.46 24.27 -3.83
C GLU A 385 -23.12 24.21 -4.55
N GLN A 386 -22.21 25.14 -4.27
CA GLN A 386 -20.87 25.17 -4.88
C GLN A 386 -20.06 23.92 -4.54
N ILE A 387 -19.95 23.56 -3.25
CA ILE A 387 -19.15 22.40 -2.84
C ILE A 387 -19.69 21.06 -3.38
N ARG A 388 -21.01 20.95 -3.63
CA ARG A 388 -21.60 19.77 -4.27
C ARG A 388 -21.13 19.56 -5.70
N THR A 389 -20.70 20.61 -6.40
CA THR A 389 -20.17 20.50 -7.78
C THR A 389 -18.73 20.06 -7.84
N LEU A 390 -18.00 20.09 -6.72
CA LEU A 390 -16.61 19.65 -6.65
C LEU A 390 -16.50 18.15 -6.99
N ALA A 391 -15.40 17.74 -7.58
CA ALA A 391 -15.15 16.33 -7.88
C ALA A 391 -14.95 15.54 -6.59
N ALA A 392 -15.46 14.31 -6.54
CA ALA A 392 -15.21 13.41 -5.43
C ALA A 392 -13.77 12.85 -5.47
N PRO A 393 -13.18 12.47 -4.31
CA PRO A 393 -11.90 11.78 -4.27
C PRO A 393 -11.92 10.48 -5.10
N GLN A 394 -10.82 10.15 -5.72
CA GLN A 394 -10.70 8.96 -6.58
C GLN A 394 -10.45 7.70 -5.75
N ILE A 395 -9.74 7.83 -4.63
CA ILE A 395 -9.45 6.72 -3.72
C ILE A 395 -10.42 6.78 -2.53
N ASN A 396 -11.08 5.65 -2.26
CA ASN A 396 -11.90 5.52 -1.04
C ASN A 396 -11.01 5.09 0.13
N SER A 397 -10.89 5.97 1.11
CA SER A 397 -10.08 5.76 2.33
C SER A 397 -10.91 5.68 3.61
N ILE A 398 -12.23 5.60 3.50
CA ILE A 398 -13.12 5.45 4.65
C ILE A 398 -13.73 4.04 4.71
N PRO A 399 -13.90 3.46 5.92
CA PRO A 399 -14.63 2.21 6.07
C PRO A 399 -16.10 2.40 5.70
N VAL A 400 -16.57 1.72 4.66
CA VAL A 400 -17.98 1.74 4.24
C VAL A 400 -18.58 0.36 4.36
N VAL A 401 -19.66 0.22 5.11
CA VAL A 401 -20.43 -1.00 5.20
C VAL A 401 -21.47 -1.01 4.07
N ASP A 402 -21.18 -1.75 2.99
CA ASP A 402 -22.07 -1.91 1.83
C ASP A 402 -22.34 -3.39 1.55
N PRO A 403 -23.23 -4.05 2.36
CA PRO A 403 -23.55 -5.46 2.21
C PRO A 403 -24.11 -5.80 0.83
N ASP A 404 -24.73 -4.84 0.20
CA ASP A 404 -25.48 -5.00 -1.04
C ASP A 404 -24.75 -4.50 -2.29
N GLY A 405 -23.61 -3.78 -2.14
CA GLY A 405 -22.87 -3.15 -3.23
C GLY A 405 -23.68 -2.05 -3.94
N THR A 406 -24.50 -1.30 -3.20
CA THR A 406 -25.39 -0.24 -3.72
C THR A 406 -24.89 1.17 -3.38
N VAL A 407 -23.99 1.28 -2.43
CA VAL A 407 -23.47 2.56 -1.96
C VAL A 407 -22.57 3.17 -3.04
N ASN A 408 -22.75 4.44 -3.32
CA ASN A 408 -21.82 5.19 -4.17
C ASN A 408 -20.64 5.63 -3.30
N LEU A 409 -19.54 4.87 -3.33
CA LEU A 409 -18.34 5.11 -2.51
C LEU A 409 -17.73 6.49 -2.75
N ALA A 410 -17.80 7.01 -3.98
CA ALA A 410 -17.30 8.35 -4.30
C ALA A 410 -18.08 9.43 -3.55
N GLU A 411 -19.41 9.31 -3.50
CA GLU A 411 -20.25 10.25 -2.74
C GLU A 411 -20.14 10.06 -1.22
N GLU A 412 -19.84 8.82 -0.74
CA GLU A 412 -19.56 8.58 0.69
C GLU A 412 -18.26 9.26 1.13
N GLY A 413 -17.20 9.13 0.34
CA GLY A 413 -15.90 9.73 0.60
C GLY A 413 -15.85 11.23 0.40
N LYS A 414 -16.86 11.82 -0.26
CA LYS A 414 -16.87 13.24 -0.61
C LYS A 414 -17.07 14.13 0.62
N GLY A 415 -16.04 14.86 0.97
CA GLY A 415 -16.02 15.73 2.14
C GLY A 415 -14.71 16.47 2.27
N PHE A 416 -14.64 17.36 3.27
CA PHE A 416 -13.43 18.12 3.56
C PHE A 416 -12.48 17.31 4.44
N ARG A 417 -11.17 17.32 4.10
CA ARG A 417 -10.08 16.85 4.96
C ARG A 417 -9.06 17.95 5.20
N PHE A 418 -8.60 18.06 6.43
CA PHE A 418 -7.65 19.11 6.82
C PHE A 418 -6.24 18.86 6.25
N ILE A 419 -5.75 17.64 6.37
CA ILE A 419 -4.53 17.15 5.70
C ILE A 419 -4.90 15.87 4.98
N GLY A 420 -5.42 15.98 3.75
CA GLY A 420 -5.94 14.86 2.97
C GLY A 420 -4.92 13.74 2.77
N GLN A 421 -5.39 12.52 2.65
CA GLN A 421 -4.56 11.36 2.32
C GLN A 421 -4.02 11.48 0.90
N ARG A 422 -2.84 10.92 0.66
CA ARG A 422 -2.13 11.11 -0.60
C ARG A 422 -2.68 10.20 -1.69
N PHE A 423 -2.87 10.76 -2.88
CA PHE A 423 -3.18 9.98 -4.06
C PHE A 423 -1.92 9.21 -4.49
N THR A 424 -2.02 7.88 -4.59
CA THR A 424 -0.98 7.04 -5.17
C THR A 424 -1.58 6.18 -6.28
N LEU A 425 -0.82 6.01 -7.37
CA LEU A 425 -1.30 5.30 -8.56
C LEU A 425 -1.66 3.84 -8.25
N ASP A 426 -0.86 3.18 -7.41
CA ASP A 426 -1.10 1.80 -6.99
C ASP A 426 -2.41 1.65 -6.19
N ALA A 427 -2.69 2.57 -5.26
CA ALA A 427 -3.95 2.54 -4.51
C ALA A 427 -5.15 2.77 -5.45
N ALA A 428 -5.03 3.68 -6.41
CA ALA A 428 -6.05 3.91 -7.43
C ALA A 428 -6.27 2.68 -8.32
N VAL A 429 -5.20 2.00 -8.75
CA VAL A 429 -5.25 0.76 -9.54
C VAL A 429 -5.87 -0.36 -8.72
N MET A 430 -5.35 -0.65 -7.54
CA MET A 430 -5.77 -1.77 -6.70
C MET A 430 -7.25 -1.66 -6.29
N GLN A 431 -7.73 -0.44 -5.99
CA GLN A 431 -9.14 -0.18 -5.67
C GLN A 431 -10.08 -0.56 -6.83
N GLN A 432 -9.67 -0.42 -8.10
CA GLN A 432 -10.48 -0.79 -9.25
C GLN A 432 -10.54 -2.31 -9.47
N LEU A 433 -9.72 -3.09 -8.80
CA LEU A 433 -9.58 -4.53 -8.99
C LEU A 433 -10.13 -5.36 -7.82
N VAL A 434 -10.84 -4.74 -6.86
CA VAL A 434 -11.53 -5.43 -5.76
C VAL A 434 -13.05 -5.50 -5.99
N PHE A 435 -13.76 -6.25 -5.12
CA PHE A 435 -15.16 -6.69 -5.28
C PHE A 435 -16.14 -5.68 -5.86
N ASN A 436 -16.20 -4.46 -5.34
CA ASN A 436 -17.18 -3.47 -5.81
C ASN A 436 -17.04 -3.14 -7.30
N LYS A 437 -15.84 -3.28 -7.84
CA LYS A 437 -15.52 -3.01 -9.24
C LYS A 437 -15.50 -4.26 -10.10
N VAL A 438 -14.90 -5.36 -9.62
CA VAL A 438 -14.72 -6.59 -10.41
C VAL A 438 -15.84 -7.61 -10.24
N ARG A 439 -16.69 -7.46 -9.23
CA ARG A 439 -17.83 -8.33 -8.90
C ARG A 439 -17.41 -9.76 -8.48
N GLU A 440 -18.37 -10.67 -8.44
CA GLU A 440 -18.17 -12.07 -8.04
C GLU A 440 -17.68 -12.91 -9.23
N ASN A 441 -16.95 -13.97 -8.92
CA ASN A 441 -16.63 -15.02 -9.89
C ASN A 441 -17.82 -15.97 -10.13
N ALA A 442 -17.64 -16.98 -10.98
CA ALA A 442 -18.68 -17.95 -11.31
C ALA A 442 -19.19 -18.75 -10.10
N GLN A 443 -18.38 -18.88 -9.05
CA GLN A 443 -18.70 -19.56 -7.78
C GLN A 443 -19.42 -18.64 -6.79
N GLY A 444 -19.52 -17.33 -7.08
CA GLY A 444 -20.10 -16.32 -6.20
C GLY A 444 -19.12 -15.80 -5.14
N GLU A 445 -17.84 -16.06 -5.30
CA GLU A 445 -16.80 -15.54 -4.42
C GLU A 445 -16.46 -14.09 -4.77
N ARG A 446 -15.98 -13.33 -3.78
CA ARG A 446 -15.69 -11.91 -3.85
C ARG A 446 -14.17 -11.67 -3.71
N ARG A 447 -13.61 -10.88 -4.58
CA ARG A 447 -12.21 -10.42 -4.48
C ARG A 447 -12.15 -9.24 -3.52
N MET A 448 -12.00 -9.53 -2.23
CA MET A 448 -11.99 -8.50 -1.18
C MET A 448 -10.65 -7.78 -1.04
N LEU A 449 -9.56 -8.41 -1.47
CA LEU A 449 -8.20 -7.88 -1.43
C LEU A 449 -7.57 -7.95 -2.83
N PRO A 450 -6.72 -6.97 -3.21
CA PRO A 450 -5.95 -7.01 -4.45
C PRO A 450 -4.81 -8.03 -4.37
N ASP A 451 -3.97 -8.06 -5.39
CA ASP A 451 -2.66 -8.74 -5.42
C ASP A 451 -1.58 -7.72 -5.79
N VAL A 452 -0.36 -7.89 -5.30
CA VAL A 452 0.77 -7.00 -5.64
C VAL A 452 0.99 -6.93 -7.16
N LEU A 453 0.76 -8.05 -7.86
CA LEU A 453 0.90 -8.14 -9.31
C LEU A 453 -0.17 -7.37 -10.10
N ASP A 454 -1.25 -6.90 -9.46
CA ASP A 454 -2.24 -6.03 -10.10
C ASP A 454 -1.60 -4.75 -10.65
N MET A 455 -0.62 -4.18 -9.92
CA MET A 455 0.06 -2.97 -10.33
C MET A 455 0.93 -3.19 -11.59
N PRO A 456 1.90 -4.13 -11.63
CA PRO A 456 2.66 -4.40 -12.84
C PRO A 456 1.80 -4.90 -14.00
N ALA A 457 0.71 -5.64 -13.74
CA ALA A 457 -0.24 -6.02 -14.79
C ALA A 457 -0.93 -4.78 -15.41
N ALA A 458 -1.34 -3.81 -14.60
CA ALA A 458 -1.93 -2.56 -15.08
C ALA A 458 -0.91 -1.70 -15.85
N LEU A 459 0.36 -1.75 -15.47
CA LEU A 459 1.48 -1.10 -16.18
C LEU A 459 1.84 -1.80 -17.51
N GLY A 460 1.22 -2.93 -17.84
CA GLY A 460 1.36 -3.60 -19.13
C GLY A 460 2.12 -4.91 -19.11
N SER A 461 2.60 -5.41 -17.96
CA SER A 461 3.26 -6.70 -17.85
C SER A 461 2.29 -7.84 -18.20
N GLU A 462 2.61 -8.57 -19.30
CA GLU A 462 1.86 -9.76 -19.67
C GLU A 462 2.21 -10.95 -18.76
N THR A 463 3.44 -11.02 -18.26
CA THR A 463 3.85 -12.04 -17.29
C THR A 463 3.06 -11.92 -15.99
N ALA A 464 2.90 -10.71 -15.44
CA ALA A 464 2.08 -10.48 -14.25
C ALA A 464 0.62 -10.88 -14.49
N LEU A 465 0.03 -10.49 -15.62
CA LEU A 465 -1.34 -10.86 -15.97
C LEU A 465 -1.52 -12.36 -16.15
N ALA A 466 -0.54 -13.05 -16.72
CA ALA A 466 -0.56 -14.51 -16.87
C ALA A 466 -0.53 -15.21 -15.51
N ILE A 467 0.27 -14.73 -14.55
CA ILE A 467 0.31 -15.26 -13.17
C ILE A 467 -1.03 -15.05 -12.48
N LEU A 468 -1.59 -13.83 -12.51
CA LEU A 468 -2.91 -13.53 -11.96
C LEU A 468 -4.03 -14.39 -12.58
N THR A 469 -3.91 -14.69 -13.88
CA THR A 469 -4.84 -15.60 -14.56
C THR A 469 -4.73 -17.02 -14.03
N GLN A 470 -3.50 -17.50 -13.83
CA GLN A 470 -3.25 -18.83 -13.29
C GLN A 470 -3.68 -18.97 -11.82
N GLN A 471 -3.61 -17.90 -11.04
CA GLN A 471 -4.13 -17.83 -9.67
C GLN A 471 -5.67 -17.79 -9.62
N GLY A 472 -6.33 -17.46 -10.72
CA GLY A 472 -7.78 -17.32 -10.81
C GLY A 472 -8.30 -15.90 -10.58
N ASP A 473 -7.43 -14.92 -10.37
CA ASP A 473 -7.80 -13.53 -10.12
C ASP A 473 -8.52 -12.88 -11.30
N THR A 474 -8.25 -13.30 -12.52
CA THR A 474 -8.94 -12.79 -13.72
C THR A 474 -10.32 -13.41 -13.95
N ALA A 475 -10.75 -14.39 -13.13
CA ALA A 475 -12.05 -15.08 -13.25
C ALA A 475 -13.23 -14.27 -12.68
N TYR A 476 -12.97 -13.15 -12.00
CA TYR A 476 -14.03 -12.25 -11.53
C TYR A 476 -14.68 -11.53 -12.70
N ALA A 477 -16.01 -11.39 -12.67
CA ALA A 477 -16.85 -11.10 -13.83
C ALA A 477 -16.45 -9.83 -14.62
N ARG A 478 -15.91 -8.81 -13.95
CA ARG A 478 -15.46 -7.55 -14.58
C ARG A 478 -13.96 -7.29 -14.47
N TYR A 479 -13.19 -8.22 -13.95
CA TYR A 479 -11.75 -8.02 -13.81
C TYR A 479 -11.06 -7.77 -15.17
N PRO A 480 -11.30 -8.55 -16.24
CA PRO A 480 -10.67 -8.29 -17.54
C PRO A 480 -11.03 -6.91 -18.12
N GLU A 481 -12.28 -6.48 -17.96
CA GLU A 481 -12.73 -5.16 -18.41
C GLU A 481 -12.04 -4.03 -17.64
N GLN A 482 -11.97 -4.14 -16.30
CA GLN A 482 -11.29 -3.17 -15.44
C GLN A 482 -9.80 -3.11 -15.76
N MET A 483 -9.11 -4.24 -15.85
CA MET A 483 -7.70 -4.31 -16.19
C MET A 483 -7.41 -3.67 -17.55
N GLN A 484 -8.25 -3.90 -18.56
CA GLN A 484 -8.08 -3.26 -19.87
C GLN A 484 -8.22 -1.73 -19.80
N MET A 485 -9.18 -1.24 -19.00
CA MET A 485 -9.35 0.20 -18.78
C MET A 485 -8.16 0.82 -18.06
N LEU A 486 -7.64 0.14 -17.03
CA LEU A 486 -6.46 0.57 -16.29
C LEU A 486 -5.22 0.63 -17.18
N ARG A 487 -4.95 -0.41 -17.96
CA ARG A 487 -3.85 -0.44 -18.93
C ARG A 487 -3.92 0.70 -19.93
N LYS A 488 -5.13 1.00 -20.42
CA LYS A 488 -5.34 2.12 -21.33
C LYS A 488 -5.07 3.45 -20.62
N ALA A 489 -5.64 3.66 -19.43
CA ALA A 489 -5.47 4.89 -18.66
C ALA A 489 -4.00 5.16 -18.31
N VAL A 490 -3.27 4.14 -17.87
CA VAL A 490 -1.83 4.27 -17.57
C VAL A 490 -1.00 4.57 -18.82
N LYS A 491 -1.31 3.92 -19.96
CA LYS A 491 -0.63 4.17 -21.23
C LYS A 491 -0.86 5.57 -21.77
N GLU A 492 -2.06 6.13 -21.55
CA GLU A 492 -2.47 7.48 -21.98
C GLU A 492 -2.18 8.53 -20.91
N ALA A 493 -1.59 8.13 -19.77
CA ALA A 493 -1.28 9.03 -18.67
C ALA A 493 -0.29 10.12 -19.11
N PRO A 494 -0.49 11.37 -18.67
CA PRO A 494 0.45 12.44 -18.95
C PRO A 494 1.77 12.22 -18.16
N GLU A 495 2.87 12.76 -18.68
CA GLU A 495 4.19 12.65 -18.02
C GLU A 495 4.18 13.23 -16.60
N GLU A 496 3.32 14.20 -16.35
CA GLU A 496 3.11 14.84 -15.05
C GLU A 496 2.69 13.84 -13.95
N LEU A 497 2.06 12.72 -14.30
CA LEU A 497 1.75 11.66 -13.34
C LEU A 497 3.01 11.11 -12.67
N TRP A 498 4.04 10.83 -13.47
CA TRP A 498 5.30 10.23 -13.01
C TRP A 498 6.23 11.22 -12.34
N SER A 499 6.01 12.52 -12.56
CA SER A 499 6.78 13.62 -11.97
C SER A 499 6.07 14.28 -10.78
N ALA A 500 4.92 13.77 -10.36
CA ALA A 500 4.09 14.37 -9.32
C ALA A 500 4.69 14.28 -7.90
N SER A 501 5.61 13.36 -7.64
CA SER A 501 6.26 13.17 -6.34
C SER A 501 7.43 12.19 -6.45
N LEU A 502 8.23 12.09 -5.39
CA LEU A 502 9.26 11.05 -5.30
C LEU A 502 8.65 9.64 -5.35
N TYR A 503 7.48 9.44 -4.75
CA TYR A 503 6.72 8.19 -4.83
C TYR A 503 6.42 7.78 -6.28
N ALA A 504 5.87 8.68 -7.06
CA ALA A 504 5.55 8.43 -8.46
C ALA A 504 6.82 8.22 -9.30
N GLY A 505 7.87 8.99 -9.04
CA GLY A 505 9.19 8.84 -9.68
C GLY A 505 9.86 7.50 -9.39
N TRP A 506 9.71 6.98 -8.17
CA TRP A 506 10.20 5.65 -7.81
C TRP A 506 9.50 4.56 -8.64
N LEU A 507 8.17 4.58 -8.71
CA LEU A 507 7.41 3.65 -9.57
C LEU A 507 7.81 3.77 -11.03
N TYR A 508 8.03 5.00 -11.52
CA TYR A 508 8.48 5.24 -12.89
C TYR A 508 9.86 4.65 -13.18
N THR A 509 10.74 4.68 -12.19
CA THR A 509 12.09 4.08 -12.28
C THR A 509 12.03 2.56 -12.43
N LEU A 510 11.05 1.90 -11.82
CA LEU A 510 10.86 0.45 -11.90
C LEU A 510 10.18 -0.03 -13.20
N ASN A 511 9.45 0.84 -13.90
CA ASN A 511 8.65 0.43 -15.08
C ASN A 511 9.44 -0.29 -16.18
N PRO A 512 10.71 0.05 -16.51
CA PRO A 512 11.46 -0.67 -17.54
C PRO A 512 11.69 -2.16 -17.24
N LEU A 513 11.66 -2.58 -15.96
CA LEU A 513 11.74 -4.00 -15.58
C LEU A 513 10.57 -4.83 -16.12
N LEU A 514 9.43 -4.20 -16.37
CA LEU A 514 8.22 -4.85 -16.86
C LEU A 514 8.20 -5.06 -18.37
N VAL A 515 9.17 -4.50 -19.08
CA VAL A 515 9.30 -4.61 -20.54
C VAL A 515 10.04 -5.90 -20.88
N GLU A 516 9.41 -6.78 -21.67
CA GLU A 516 10.02 -8.02 -22.10
C GLU A 516 11.26 -7.77 -22.97
N LYS A 517 12.35 -8.45 -22.64
CA LYS A 517 13.62 -8.36 -23.36
C LYS A 517 13.64 -9.37 -24.53
N GLY A 518 14.07 -8.92 -25.68
CA GLY A 518 14.13 -9.72 -26.92
C GLY A 518 15.53 -10.11 -27.33
N ALA A 519 15.68 -10.51 -28.61
CA ALA A 519 16.95 -10.87 -29.18
C ALA A 519 18.01 -9.78 -29.04
N GLY A 520 19.23 -10.17 -28.75
CA GLY A 520 20.37 -9.27 -28.50
C GLY A 520 20.58 -8.89 -27.05
N TYR A 521 19.61 -9.14 -26.16
CA TYR A 521 19.84 -9.09 -24.73
C TYR A 521 20.59 -10.34 -24.25
N PRO A 522 21.34 -10.31 -23.12
CA PRO A 522 21.92 -11.50 -22.53
C PRO A 522 20.91 -12.63 -22.39
N SER A 523 21.29 -13.87 -22.70
CA SER A 523 20.35 -14.99 -22.82
C SER A 523 19.56 -15.26 -21.51
N PHE A 524 20.12 -15.00 -20.33
CA PHE A 524 19.39 -15.12 -19.07
C PHE A 524 18.18 -14.17 -19.00
N MET A 525 18.27 -12.94 -19.54
CA MET A 525 17.20 -11.94 -19.52
C MET A 525 16.02 -12.28 -20.43
N THR A 526 16.21 -13.18 -21.40
CA THR A 526 15.15 -13.58 -22.34
C THR A 526 14.34 -14.78 -21.85
N THR A 527 14.70 -15.36 -20.69
CA THR A 527 13.99 -16.52 -20.13
C THR A 527 12.67 -16.13 -19.44
N GLU A 528 11.70 -17.05 -19.45
CA GLU A 528 10.44 -16.84 -18.71
C GLU A 528 10.67 -16.70 -17.19
N GLN A 529 11.71 -17.30 -16.66
CA GLN A 529 12.08 -17.22 -15.26
C GLN A 529 12.63 -15.83 -14.91
N TRP A 530 13.41 -15.21 -15.81
CA TRP A 530 13.92 -13.86 -15.59
C TRP A 530 12.82 -12.81 -15.58
N LYS A 531 11.80 -12.96 -16.44
CA LYS A 531 10.61 -12.09 -16.39
C LYS A 531 9.92 -12.13 -15.01
N LYS A 532 9.89 -13.31 -14.38
CA LYS A 532 9.37 -13.48 -13.01
C LYS A 532 10.31 -12.88 -11.95
N LYS A 533 11.65 -13.04 -12.12
CA LYS A 533 12.63 -12.37 -11.24
C LYS A 533 12.48 -10.85 -11.32
N ALA A 534 12.30 -10.30 -12.49
CA ALA A 534 12.06 -8.87 -12.67
C ALA A 534 10.77 -8.40 -11.98
N LEU A 535 9.72 -9.23 -11.96
CA LEU A 535 8.52 -8.97 -11.15
C LEU A 535 8.79 -9.07 -9.64
N GLU A 536 9.66 -9.99 -9.19
CA GLU A 536 10.07 -10.07 -7.77
C GLU A 536 10.88 -8.85 -7.37
N THR A 537 11.78 -8.35 -8.22
CA THR A 537 12.48 -7.07 -8.05
C THR A 537 11.50 -5.89 -7.93
N TYR A 538 10.52 -5.82 -8.84
CA TYR A 538 9.47 -4.79 -8.79
C TYR A 538 8.68 -4.87 -7.48
N ALA A 539 8.22 -6.07 -7.09
CA ALA A 539 7.42 -6.29 -5.89
C ALA A 539 8.20 -6.00 -4.61
N GLY A 540 9.47 -6.39 -4.53
CA GLY A 540 10.35 -6.12 -3.40
C GLY A 540 10.60 -4.63 -3.21
N SER A 541 10.97 -3.92 -4.27
CA SER A 541 11.18 -2.47 -4.24
C SER A 541 9.87 -1.70 -3.99
N PHE A 542 8.75 -2.15 -4.57
CA PHE A 542 7.42 -1.59 -4.27
C PHE A 542 7.02 -1.81 -2.80
N THR A 543 7.40 -2.92 -2.20
CA THR A 543 7.18 -3.19 -0.78
C THR A 543 7.93 -2.19 0.10
N GLU A 544 9.18 -1.87 -0.23
CA GLU A 544 9.96 -0.81 0.45
C GLU A 544 9.31 0.56 0.29
N LEU A 545 8.89 0.92 -0.91
CA LEU A 545 8.18 2.17 -1.18
C LEU A 545 6.90 2.28 -0.35
N LYS A 546 6.09 1.24 -0.29
CA LYS A 546 4.87 1.19 0.54
C LYS A 546 5.19 1.25 2.02
N HIS A 547 6.25 0.59 2.44
CA HIS A 547 6.72 0.60 3.80
C HIS A 547 7.16 2.01 4.23
N ASP A 548 7.95 2.73 3.45
CA ASP A 548 8.40 4.08 3.76
C ASP A 548 7.28 5.12 3.71
N THR A 549 6.22 4.85 3.01
CA THR A 549 5.12 5.79 2.78
C THR A 549 3.80 5.43 3.49
N VAL A 550 3.77 4.34 4.26
CA VAL A 550 2.65 3.97 5.16
C VAL A 550 2.64 4.81 6.46
N LEU A 551 3.43 5.86 6.58
CA LEU A 551 3.97 6.44 7.78
C LEU A 551 4.90 5.44 8.51
N TYR A 552 5.78 4.86 7.82
CA TYR A 552 7.21 4.58 7.86
C TYR A 552 7.73 3.61 8.94
N ALA A 553 8.62 2.68 8.53
CA ALA A 553 9.16 1.62 9.37
C ALA A 553 10.70 1.59 9.45
N LYS A 554 11.30 0.95 10.39
CA LYS A 554 12.69 0.93 10.85
C LYS A 554 13.23 -0.52 10.98
N GLN A 555 14.52 -0.90 11.07
CA GLN A 555 15.84 -0.62 11.66
C GLN A 555 16.86 -1.78 11.42
N VAL A 556 18.11 -1.70 11.67
CA VAL A 556 19.46 -1.53 12.18
C VAL A 556 20.39 -2.77 12.23
N MET A 557 21.59 -2.82 11.71
CA MET A 557 23.04 -3.03 11.90
C MET A 557 23.73 -4.41 11.67
N ALA A 558 24.97 -4.59 11.27
CA ALA A 558 26.38 -4.46 11.41
C ALA A 558 27.38 -5.42 10.72
N GLU A 559 28.63 -5.11 10.89
CA GLU A 559 29.93 -5.41 10.31
C GLU A 559 30.56 -6.80 10.38
N MET A 560 31.55 -7.09 9.50
CA MET A 560 32.82 -7.77 9.82
C MET A 560 33.84 -7.83 8.66
N GLY A 561 35.16 -7.86 8.95
CA GLY A 561 36.26 -7.83 8.00
C GLY A 561 37.19 -9.04 8.02
N GLY A 562 38.06 -9.21 6.98
CA GLY A 562 39.08 -10.25 6.86
C GLY A 562 39.99 -10.04 5.63
N GLY A 563 41.18 -10.59 5.58
CA GLY A 563 42.29 -10.22 4.71
C GLY A 563 42.47 -11.09 3.41
N PRO A 564 43.44 -10.79 2.52
CA PRO A 564 43.38 -11.09 1.10
C PRO A 564 43.99 -12.45 0.65
N PRO A 565 43.48 -13.06 -0.43
CA PRO A 565 44.08 -14.18 -1.14
C PRO A 565 44.63 -13.81 -2.54
N GLU A 566 45.12 -14.83 -3.28
CA GLU A 566 45.73 -14.78 -4.61
C GLU A 566 44.80 -14.17 -5.70
N GLU A 567 45.40 -13.51 -6.72
CA GLU A 567 44.66 -12.85 -7.81
C GLU A 567 43.97 -13.86 -8.75
N LEU A 568 42.63 -13.96 -8.64
CA LEU A 568 41.77 -14.66 -9.61
C LEU A 568 41.11 -13.63 -10.56
N ASP A 569 40.59 -14.10 -11.72
CA ASP A 569 39.82 -13.23 -12.62
C ASP A 569 38.39 -13.00 -12.04
N ASP A 570 38.21 -11.91 -11.33
CA ASP A 570 36.98 -11.51 -10.66
C ASP A 570 36.19 -10.44 -11.42
N ARG A 571 36.43 -10.28 -12.72
CA ARG A 571 35.66 -9.32 -13.55
C ARG A 571 34.19 -9.71 -13.57
N GLY A 572 33.36 -8.82 -13.00
CA GLY A 572 31.94 -9.02 -12.81
C GLY A 572 31.08 -8.46 -13.96
N TYR A 573 29.80 -8.26 -13.68
CA TYR A 573 28.77 -7.85 -14.65
C TYR A 573 27.72 -6.98 -13.96
N VAL A 574 27.11 -6.05 -14.69
CA VAL A 574 25.96 -5.25 -14.21
C VAL A 574 24.68 -5.82 -14.84
N GLU A 575 23.59 -5.94 -14.08
CA GLU A 575 22.28 -6.24 -14.65
C GLU A 575 21.94 -5.17 -15.69
N PRO A 576 21.86 -5.48 -17.01
CA PRO A 576 21.90 -4.46 -18.04
C PRO A 576 20.52 -3.80 -18.26
N GLU A 577 20.08 -3.07 -17.25
CA GLU A 577 18.86 -2.27 -17.23
C GLU A 577 19.18 -0.76 -17.36
N GLU A 578 19.78 -0.36 -18.49
CA GLU A 578 20.25 0.99 -18.80
C GLU A 578 19.21 2.06 -18.43
N GLU A 579 17.95 1.86 -18.82
CA GLU A 579 16.87 2.82 -18.58
C GLU A 579 16.50 2.95 -17.09
N VAL A 580 16.59 1.87 -16.32
CA VAL A 580 16.38 1.91 -14.85
C VAL A 580 17.44 2.78 -14.20
N TYR A 581 18.72 2.54 -14.51
CA TYR A 581 19.82 3.32 -13.92
C TYR A 581 19.77 4.80 -14.32
N ARG A 582 19.37 5.11 -15.56
CA ARG A 582 19.18 6.48 -16.02
C ARG A 582 18.10 7.19 -15.19
N ARG A 583 16.93 6.59 -15.06
CA ARG A 583 15.81 7.15 -14.27
C ARG A 583 16.16 7.23 -12.79
N PHE A 584 16.87 6.25 -12.27
CA PHE A 584 17.36 6.25 -10.91
C PHE A 584 18.29 7.45 -10.63
N ALA A 585 19.23 7.72 -11.52
CA ALA A 585 20.13 8.87 -11.39
C ALA A 585 19.34 10.19 -11.34
N GLU A 586 18.36 10.36 -12.25
CA GLU A 586 17.48 11.52 -12.28
C GLU A 586 16.63 11.64 -11.00
N LEU A 587 16.12 10.53 -10.48
CA LEU A 587 15.38 10.49 -9.24
C LEU A 587 16.23 10.95 -8.05
N ALA A 588 17.47 10.48 -7.93
CA ALA A 588 18.39 10.86 -6.87
C ALA A 588 18.81 12.35 -6.98
N GLU A 589 19.10 12.84 -8.18
CA GLU A 589 19.41 14.25 -8.46
C GLU A 589 18.24 15.15 -8.04
N GLN A 590 17.02 14.80 -8.43
CA GLN A 590 15.82 15.59 -8.15
C GLN A 590 15.38 15.50 -6.69
N THR A 591 15.68 14.41 -6.00
CA THR A 591 15.53 14.30 -4.54
C THR A 591 16.39 15.36 -3.86
N ALA A 592 17.67 15.48 -4.25
CA ALA A 592 18.58 16.48 -3.72
C ALA A 592 18.11 17.91 -4.01
N ASP A 593 17.73 18.21 -5.24
CA ASP A 593 17.33 19.56 -5.66
C ASP A 593 15.99 20.00 -5.03
N GLY A 594 15.02 19.08 -4.92
CA GLY A 594 13.75 19.38 -4.28
C GLY A 594 13.89 19.65 -2.79
N LEU A 595 14.59 18.79 -2.04
CA LEU A 595 14.84 19.00 -0.61
C LEU A 595 15.70 20.25 -0.34
N GLN A 596 16.64 20.57 -1.20
CA GLN A 596 17.39 21.83 -1.13
C GLN A 596 16.46 23.04 -1.31
N THR A 597 15.49 22.98 -2.23
CA THR A 597 14.51 24.04 -2.47
C THR A 597 13.65 24.30 -1.23
N TYR A 598 13.29 23.27 -0.49
CA TYR A 598 12.57 23.39 0.78
C TYR A 598 13.46 23.77 1.98
N GLY A 599 14.80 23.86 1.79
CA GLY A 599 15.75 24.18 2.84
C GLY A 599 15.89 23.07 3.90
N ILE A 600 15.67 21.82 3.49
CA ILE A 600 15.66 20.64 4.37
C ILE A 600 16.99 19.88 4.28
N LEU A 601 17.61 19.88 3.11
CA LEU A 601 18.80 19.09 2.81
C LEU A 601 20.06 19.71 3.39
N ASP A 602 20.83 18.95 4.17
CA ASP A 602 22.17 19.37 4.57
C ASP A 602 23.23 19.07 3.49
N SER A 603 24.47 19.51 3.73
CA SER A 603 25.55 19.38 2.73
C SER A 603 26.03 17.92 2.58
N ALA A 604 26.00 17.12 3.64
CA ALA A 604 26.43 15.72 3.61
C ALA A 604 25.42 14.86 2.85
N ASP A 605 24.13 15.04 3.13
CA ASP A 605 23.06 14.34 2.42
C ASP A 605 23.04 14.71 0.93
N ARG A 606 23.28 15.99 0.59
CA ARG A 606 23.42 16.42 -0.80
C ARG A 606 24.61 15.74 -1.49
N GLU A 607 25.75 15.66 -0.82
CA GLU A 607 26.94 14.97 -1.37
C GLU A 607 26.64 13.49 -1.61
N ASN A 608 26.02 12.83 -0.66
CA ASN A 608 25.68 11.41 -0.77
C ASN A 608 24.66 11.13 -1.89
N LEU A 609 23.61 11.95 -2.03
CA LEU A 609 22.66 11.84 -3.16
C LEU A 609 23.36 12.08 -4.51
N THR A 610 24.30 13.02 -4.57
CA THR A 610 25.10 13.29 -5.78
C THR A 610 26.00 12.10 -6.12
N ARG A 611 26.62 11.47 -5.11
CA ARG A 611 27.43 10.24 -5.29
C ARG A 611 26.56 9.07 -5.75
N LEU A 612 25.37 8.92 -5.19
CA LEU A 612 24.41 7.88 -5.57
C LEU A 612 23.95 8.05 -7.02
N ALA A 613 23.62 9.27 -7.43
CA ALA A 613 23.29 9.58 -8.81
C ALA A 613 24.49 9.30 -9.77
N SER A 614 25.71 9.66 -9.35
CA SER A 614 26.93 9.41 -10.14
C SER A 614 27.21 7.90 -10.30
N LEU A 615 27.00 7.12 -9.24
CA LEU A 615 27.07 5.63 -9.32
C LEU A 615 26.07 5.11 -10.34
N ALA A 616 24.81 5.53 -10.29
CA ALA A 616 23.79 5.11 -11.24
C ALA A 616 24.13 5.48 -12.70
N ARG A 617 24.71 6.68 -12.94
CA ARG A 617 25.21 7.09 -14.27
C ARG A 617 26.36 6.19 -14.77
N SER A 618 27.23 5.74 -13.87
CA SER A 618 28.28 4.77 -14.21
C SER A 618 27.69 3.41 -14.58
N LEU A 619 26.70 2.94 -13.81
CA LEU A 619 26.00 1.68 -14.09
C LEU A 619 25.18 1.75 -15.40
N GLU A 620 24.54 2.90 -15.70
CA GLU A 620 23.91 3.18 -16.99
C GLU A 620 24.91 3.01 -18.15
N THR A 621 26.11 3.57 -17.99
CA THR A 621 27.17 3.50 -19.00
C THR A 621 27.68 2.09 -19.18
N ILE A 622 27.91 1.34 -18.10
CA ILE A 622 28.34 -0.05 -18.13
C ILE A 622 27.27 -0.91 -18.79
N SER A 623 26.01 -0.79 -18.35
CA SER A 623 24.87 -1.53 -18.92
C SER A 623 24.73 -1.33 -20.42
N ARG A 624 24.93 -0.09 -20.90
CA ARG A 624 24.91 0.21 -22.34
C ARG A 624 26.01 -0.52 -23.09
N LYS A 625 27.25 -0.53 -22.57
CA LYS A 625 28.39 -1.22 -23.17
C LYS A 625 28.13 -2.74 -23.19
N GLU A 626 27.65 -3.32 -22.10
CA GLU A 626 27.30 -4.74 -22.02
C GLU A 626 26.23 -5.11 -23.03
N LEU A 627 25.15 -4.30 -23.16
CA LEU A 627 24.13 -4.51 -24.21
C LEU A 627 24.68 -4.40 -25.61
N GLN A 628 25.67 -3.54 -25.86
CA GLN A 628 26.34 -3.39 -27.16
C GLN A 628 27.43 -4.46 -27.40
N ASN A 629 27.64 -5.35 -26.43
CA ASN A 629 28.72 -6.35 -26.43
C ASN A 629 30.11 -5.70 -26.56
N GLU A 630 30.30 -4.56 -25.91
CA GLU A 630 31.57 -3.82 -25.84
C GLU A 630 32.32 -4.21 -24.57
N SER A 631 33.67 -4.29 -24.66
CA SER A 631 34.50 -4.56 -23.47
C SER A 631 34.49 -3.37 -22.52
N LEU A 632 34.44 -3.67 -21.22
CA LEU A 632 34.58 -2.65 -20.16
C LEU A 632 36.06 -2.28 -19.96
N THR A 633 36.29 -1.12 -19.43
CA THR A 633 37.62 -0.67 -18.99
C THR A 633 37.96 -1.26 -17.62
N ASP A 634 39.26 -1.28 -17.26
CA ASP A 634 39.70 -1.71 -15.92
C ASP A 634 39.00 -0.91 -14.80
N ALA A 635 38.81 0.40 -14.98
CA ALA A 635 38.14 1.26 -14.00
C ALA A 635 36.64 0.91 -13.84
N GLU A 636 35.96 0.42 -14.89
CA GLU A 636 34.58 -0.04 -14.81
C GLU A 636 34.51 -1.42 -14.11
N TYR A 637 35.45 -2.31 -14.35
CA TYR A 637 35.58 -3.56 -13.59
C TYR A 637 35.94 -3.32 -12.13
N ASP A 638 36.80 -2.32 -11.82
CA ASP A 638 37.10 -1.92 -10.45
C ASP A 638 35.84 -1.40 -9.74
N LEU A 639 35.01 -0.59 -10.42
CA LEU A 639 33.74 -0.13 -9.87
C LEU A 639 32.82 -1.32 -9.51
N ILE A 640 32.70 -2.33 -10.37
CA ILE A 640 31.92 -3.54 -10.11
C ILE A 640 32.50 -4.31 -8.93
N ARG A 641 33.84 -4.43 -8.83
CA ARG A 641 34.55 -5.13 -7.76
C ARG A 641 34.32 -4.43 -6.41
N GLU A 642 34.45 -3.11 -6.35
CA GLU A 642 34.35 -2.29 -5.14
C GLU A 642 32.90 -1.88 -4.81
N TYR A 643 31.93 -2.44 -5.52
CA TYR A 643 30.51 -2.08 -5.39
C TYR A 643 29.98 -2.29 -3.98
N GLY A 644 30.36 -3.41 -3.30
CA GLY A 644 29.96 -3.71 -1.93
C GLY A 644 30.36 -2.61 -0.94
N GLY A 645 31.63 -2.17 -0.96
CA GLY A 645 32.10 -1.07 -0.09
C GLY A 645 31.42 0.27 -0.38
N THR A 646 30.97 0.48 -1.63
CA THR A 646 30.16 1.65 -1.98
C THR A 646 28.76 1.58 -1.36
N LEU A 647 28.10 0.42 -1.41
CA LEU A 647 26.80 0.20 -0.75
C LEU A 647 26.91 0.27 0.76
N GLU A 648 27.96 -0.30 1.36
CA GLU A 648 28.23 -0.24 2.79
C GLU A 648 28.38 1.22 3.26
N HIS A 649 29.11 2.05 2.51
CA HIS A 649 29.20 3.47 2.79
C HIS A 649 27.82 4.14 2.80
N PHE A 650 26.99 3.92 1.81
CA PHE A 650 25.64 4.48 1.75
C PHE A 650 24.77 3.98 2.92
N TRP A 651 24.86 2.71 3.24
CA TRP A 651 24.17 2.13 4.39
C TRP A 651 24.62 2.78 5.71
N ILE A 652 25.91 2.89 5.98
CA ILE A 652 26.46 3.56 7.16
C ILE A 652 25.92 5.00 7.27
N GLU A 653 25.99 5.78 6.19
CA GLU A 653 25.49 7.14 6.16
C GLU A 653 23.99 7.24 6.44
N ALA A 654 23.22 6.27 5.94
CA ALA A 654 21.77 6.22 6.15
C ALA A 654 21.36 5.84 7.58
N VAL A 655 22.21 5.11 8.32
CA VAL A 655 21.82 4.54 9.61
C VAL A 655 22.58 5.09 10.82
N LYS A 656 23.71 5.75 10.63
CA LYS A 656 24.59 6.22 11.72
C LYS A 656 23.90 7.06 12.81
N ASP A 657 22.84 7.80 12.46
CA ASP A 657 22.08 8.64 13.38
C ASP A 657 20.92 7.89 14.06
N ARG A 658 20.72 6.61 13.74
CA ARG A 658 19.61 5.81 14.26
C ARG A 658 19.94 5.06 15.55
N THR A 659 21.20 5.06 15.95
CA THR A 659 21.68 4.33 17.13
C THR A 659 22.82 5.06 17.81
N ASP A 660 22.88 4.95 19.15
CA ASP A 660 24.01 5.43 19.96
C ASP A 660 25.11 4.35 20.10
N ALA A 661 25.01 3.24 19.35
CA ALA A 661 25.97 2.15 19.41
C ALA A 661 27.33 2.59 18.84
N GLU A 662 28.41 2.19 19.53
CA GLU A 662 29.79 2.49 19.12
C GLU A 662 30.19 1.74 17.83
N TYR A 663 29.50 0.64 17.54
CA TYR A 663 29.68 -0.19 16.34
C TYR A 663 28.32 -0.46 15.70
N LEU A 664 28.33 -0.38 14.35
CA LEU A 664 27.17 -0.64 13.56
C LEU A 664 27.07 -2.16 13.14
N ASP A 665 25.96 -2.97 13.41
CA ASP A 665 25.73 -4.41 13.04
C ASP A 665 24.49 -4.65 12.17
N ALA A 666 24.62 -5.09 10.85
CA ALA A 666 23.52 -5.34 9.90
C ALA A 666 22.51 -6.44 10.32
N ARG A 667 22.80 -7.18 11.41
CA ARG A 667 21.85 -8.11 12.03
C ARG A 667 20.87 -7.41 12.98
N GLU A 668 21.19 -6.21 13.39
CA GLU A 668 20.31 -5.38 14.21
C GLU A 668 19.50 -4.39 13.37
N ILE A 669 19.97 -4.04 12.13
CA ILE A 669 19.26 -3.25 11.09
C ILE A 669 19.12 -4.09 9.81
N PRO A 670 18.37 -5.18 9.80
CA PRO A 670 18.23 -6.00 8.62
C PRO A 670 17.33 -5.33 7.58
N ALA A 671 17.59 -5.61 6.30
CA ALA A 671 16.79 -5.17 5.16
C ALA A 671 15.35 -5.72 5.18
N SER A 672 15.08 -6.73 6.00
CA SER A 672 13.76 -7.35 6.10
C SER A 672 12.73 -6.41 6.74
N LEU A 673 11.56 -6.33 6.10
CA LEU A 673 10.46 -5.42 6.48
C LEU A 673 9.09 -5.94 6.03
N VAL A 674 8.02 -5.40 6.61
CA VAL A 674 6.63 -5.74 6.25
C VAL A 674 5.74 -4.50 6.17
N THR A 675 4.84 -4.46 5.21
CA THR A 675 3.90 -3.36 5.03
C THR A 675 2.50 -3.82 4.66
N ASP A 676 1.50 -2.96 4.92
CA ASP A 676 0.13 -3.19 4.51
C ASP A 676 -0.08 -2.72 3.05
N LEU A 677 -0.68 -3.56 2.23
CA LEU A 677 -1.11 -3.19 0.88
C LEU A 677 -2.58 -2.80 0.83
N ALA A 678 -3.44 -3.55 1.50
CA ALA A 678 -4.88 -3.31 1.49
C ALA A 678 -5.55 -3.93 2.72
N THR A 679 -6.67 -3.33 3.14
CA THR A 679 -7.49 -3.81 4.25
C THR A 679 -8.87 -4.23 3.74
N ASP A 680 -9.31 -5.44 4.09
CA ASP A 680 -10.69 -5.90 3.94
C ASP A 680 -11.48 -5.54 5.21
N PRO A 681 -12.56 -4.76 5.11
CA PRO A 681 -13.41 -4.40 6.25
C PRO A 681 -14.01 -5.61 7.01
N ASN A 682 -13.99 -6.81 6.42
CA ASN A 682 -14.40 -8.04 7.08
C ASN A 682 -13.35 -8.61 8.04
N GLY A 683 -12.25 -7.92 8.28
CA GLY A 683 -11.29 -8.23 9.33
C GLY A 683 -9.97 -8.84 8.86
N MET A 684 -9.60 -8.68 7.59
CA MET A 684 -8.32 -9.14 7.04
C MET A 684 -7.48 -7.97 6.52
N VAL A 685 -6.17 -8.10 6.57
CA VAL A 685 -5.20 -7.22 5.91
C VAL A 685 -4.35 -8.05 4.95
N LEU A 686 -4.08 -7.51 3.78
CA LEU A 686 -3.06 -8.01 2.86
C LEU A 686 -1.76 -7.32 3.19
N GLN A 687 -0.73 -8.09 3.52
CA GLN A 687 0.62 -7.60 3.78
C GLN A 687 1.59 -8.09 2.71
N ALA A 688 2.52 -7.22 2.32
CA ALA A 688 3.69 -7.55 1.55
C ALA A 688 4.93 -7.43 2.45
N ALA A 689 5.93 -8.26 2.21
CA ALA A 689 7.14 -8.25 3.01
C ALA A 689 8.37 -8.61 2.16
N ASN A 690 9.51 -8.05 2.56
CA ASN A 690 10.81 -8.55 2.15
C ASN A 690 11.41 -9.34 3.30
N GLY A 691 11.90 -10.55 3.01
CA GLY A 691 12.72 -11.32 3.94
C GLY A 691 14.19 -10.91 3.86
N ARG A 692 15.07 -11.71 4.50
CA ARG A 692 16.52 -11.52 4.37
C ARG A 692 16.91 -11.52 2.89
N PRO A 693 17.78 -10.59 2.42
CA PRO A 693 18.26 -10.56 1.04
C PRO A 693 18.77 -11.93 0.60
N ALA A 694 18.59 -12.28 -0.67
CA ALA A 694 18.96 -13.58 -1.19
C ALA A 694 20.11 -13.47 -2.18
N GLN A 695 20.92 -14.52 -2.26
CA GLN A 695 21.99 -14.62 -3.23
C GLN A 695 21.46 -15.03 -4.60
N ILE A 696 21.92 -14.37 -5.66
CA ILE A 696 21.70 -14.77 -7.04
C ILE A 696 23.04 -15.18 -7.69
N TYR A 697 23.03 -16.25 -8.45
CA TYR A 697 24.09 -16.59 -9.39
C TYR A 697 23.57 -16.45 -10.82
N VAL A 698 24.36 -15.83 -11.70
CA VAL A 698 23.99 -15.57 -13.09
C VAL A 698 25.14 -15.95 -14.00
N ILE A 699 24.85 -16.66 -15.10
CA ILE A 699 25.82 -16.94 -16.16
C ILE A 699 25.86 -15.73 -17.09
N VAL A 700 27.00 -15.09 -17.13
CA VAL A 700 27.21 -13.83 -17.87
C VAL A 700 28.34 -13.97 -18.88
N PRO A 701 28.23 -13.30 -20.06
CA PRO A 701 29.32 -13.23 -21.03
C PRO A 701 30.27 -12.06 -20.68
N VAL A 702 31.54 -12.39 -20.42
CA VAL A 702 32.59 -11.39 -20.18
C VAL A 702 33.72 -11.62 -21.16
N ASP A 703 33.98 -10.64 -22.02
CA ASP A 703 35.02 -10.69 -23.06
C ASP A 703 35.05 -12.02 -23.86
N GLY A 704 33.87 -12.50 -24.26
CA GLY A 704 33.70 -13.70 -25.06
C GLY A 704 33.80 -15.03 -24.30
N THR A 705 33.90 -15.03 -22.98
CA THR A 705 33.87 -16.22 -22.12
C THR A 705 32.64 -16.20 -21.22
N LEU A 706 32.11 -17.38 -20.89
CA LEU A 706 31.01 -17.51 -19.94
C LEU A 706 31.56 -17.74 -18.52
N ARG A 707 31.00 -17.03 -17.54
CA ARG A 707 31.32 -17.21 -16.13
C ARG A 707 30.10 -17.03 -15.25
N ILE A 708 30.16 -17.50 -14.03
CA ILE A 708 29.16 -17.25 -13.01
C ILE A 708 29.56 -15.99 -12.24
N ALA A 709 28.65 -15.00 -12.19
CA ALA A 709 28.74 -13.86 -11.30
C ALA A 709 27.69 -13.99 -10.20
N SER A 710 27.98 -13.43 -9.01
CA SER A 710 27.12 -13.51 -7.84
C SER A 710 26.68 -12.12 -7.36
N GLY A 711 25.42 -11.98 -7.05
CA GLY A 711 24.81 -10.73 -6.57
C GLY A 711 23.76 -10.98 -5.49
N VAL A 712 22.98 -9.93 -5.20
CA VAL A 712 21.94 -9.94 -4.18
C VAL A 712 20.62 -9.47 -4.75
N VAL A 713 19.53 -10.12 -4.37
CA VAL A 713 18.17 -9.79 -4.81
C VAL A 713 17.20 -9.76 -3.63
N TYR A 714 16.04 -9.15 -3.84
CA TYR A 714 14.94 -9.20 -2.88
C TYR A 714 14.46 -10.62 -2.63
N ASN A 715 13.89 -10.83 -1.45
CA ASN A 715 13.26 -12.07 -1.02
C ASN A 715 11.81 -11.75 -0.65
N PHE A 716 10.96 -11.62 -1.67
CA PHE A 716 9.61 -11.10 -1.56
C PHE A 716 8.60 -12.13 -1.05
N TYR A 717 7.65 -11.67 -0.21
CA TYR A 717 6.51 -12.41 0.30
C TYR A 717 5.22 -11.58 0.19
N GLN A 718 4.09 -12.27 0.01
CA GLN A 718 2.74 -11.69 0.12
C GLN A 718 1.83 -12.66 0.85
N PHE A 719 1.12 -12.18 1.86
CA PHE A 719 0.24 -13.03 2.68
C PHE A 719 -0.91 -12.23 3.30
N ARG A 720 -1.92 -12.96 3.79
CA ARG A 720 -3.09 -12.38 4.45
C ARG A 720 -3.05 -12.66 5.95
N GLN A 721 -3.35 -11.64 6.75
CA GLN A 721 -3.43 -11.75 8.21
C GLN A 721 -4.77 -11.19 8.72
N PRO A 722 -5.31 -11.69 9.85
CA PRO A 722 -6.36 -11.00 10.58
C PRO A 722 -5.91 -9.58 10.97
N LEU A 723 -6.82 -8.59 10.93
CA LEU A 723 -6.49 -7.21 11.37
C LEU A 723 -5.91 -7.14 12.78
N SER A 724 -6.37 -8.03 13.67
CA SER A 724 -5.85 -8.14 15.05
C SER A 724 -4.44 -8.73 15.14
N ALA A 725 -3.96 -9.39 14.08
CA ALA A 725 -2.64 -10.00 13.98
C ALA A 725 -1.77 -9.34 12.89
N ARG A 726 -2.05 -8.07 12.56
CA ARG A 726 -1.25 -7.25 11.65
C ARG A 726 0.18 -7.20 12.15
N LEU A 727 1.12 -7.66 11.30
CA LEU A 727 2.53 -7.72 11.65
C LEU A 727 3.20 -6.36 11.52
N LYS A 728 4.18 -6.13 12.39
CA LYS A 728 5.20 -5.11 12.32
C LYS A 728 6.54 -5.76 11.94
N ASP A 729 7.55 -4.95 11.61
CA ASP A 729 8.88 -5.45 11.27
C ASP A 729 9.48 -6.37 12.34
N THR A 730 9.36 -5.99 13.62
CA THR A 730 9.84 -6.80 14.73
C THR A 730 9.22 -8.19 14.74
N GLU A 731 7.89 -8.28 14.56
CA GLU A 731 7.14 -9.54 14.54
C GLU A 731 7.46 -10.33 13.26
N TRP A 732 7.61 -9.64 12.12
CA TRP A 732 8.02 -10.25 10.85
C TRP A 732 9.41 -10.88 10.94
N ARG A 733 10.41 -10.14 11.46
CA ARG A 733 11.79 -10.61 11.66
C ARG A 733 11.87 -11.81 12.61
N GLN A 734 11.01 -11.86 13.63
CA GLN A 734 10.86 -13.02 14.50
C GLN A 734 10.27 -14.22 13.74
N MET A 735 9.25 -13.98 12.91
CA MET A 735 8.58 -15.02 12.14
C MET A 735 9.48 -15.66 11.09
N ILE A 736 10.36 -14.91 10.45
CA ILE A 736 11.35 -15.45 9.48
C ILE A 736 12.62 -15.95 10.15
N GLY A 737 12.68 -15.97 11.50
CA GLY A 737 13.84 -16.46 12.27
C GLY A 737 15.09 -15.59 12.17
N GLU A 738 14.95 -14.32 11.83
CA GLU A 738 16.05 -13.37 11.83
C GLU A 738 16.31 -12.83 13.23
N TRP A 739 15.25 -12.60 14.00
CA TRP A 739 15.32 -12.22 15.41
C TRP A 739 14.68 -13.27 16.32
N MET A 740 15.19 -13.32 17.55
CA MET A 740 14.65 -14.20 18.59
C MET A 740 13.37 -13.59 19.17
N SER A 741 12.32 -14.39 19.27
CA SER A 741 11.07 -13.99 19.91
C SER A 741 11.23 -13.79 21.43
N PRO A 742 10.32 -13.05 22.11
CA PRO A 742 10.40 -12.82 23.57
C PRO A 742 10.41 -14.09 24.42
N ASP A 743 9.93 -15.22 23.87
CA ASP A 743 10.00 -16.55 24.53
C ASP A 743 11.38 -17.25 24.40
N GLY A 744 12.34 -16.58 23.73
CA GLY A 744 13.69 -17.09 23.53
C GLY A 744 13.83 -18.12 22.41
N ARG A 745 12.90 -18.15 21.45
CA ARG A 745 12.90 -19.10 20.33
C ARG A 745 12.90 -18.37 18.97
N PHE A 746 13.34 -19.10 17.94
CA PHE A 746 13.15 -18.74 16.55
C PHE A 746 11.92 -19.50 16.01
N HIS A 747 10.96 -18.76 15.40
CA HIS A 747 9.68 -19.31 14.93
C HIS A 747 9.64 -19.48 13.41
N GLN A 748 10.70 -19.98 12.78
CA GLN A 748 10.80 -20.16 11.33
C GLN A 748 9.69 -21.03 10.73
N ASP A 749 9.10 -21.93 11.50
CA ASP A 749 8.00 -22.78 11.07
C ASP A 749 6.71 -22.00 10.74
N GLU A 750 6.62 -20.72 11.13
CA GLU A 750 5.48 -19.83 10.89
C GLU A 750 5.68 -18.93 9.66
N THR A 751 6.86 -18.98 9.03
CA THR A 751 7.16 -18.18 7.82
C THR A 751 6.16 -18.52 6.69
N PRO A 752 5.48 -17.52 6.08
CA PRO A 752 4.60 -17.76 4.95
C PRO A 752 5.34 -18.42 3.78
N GLU A 753 4.61 -19.20 2.98
CA GLU A 753 5.18 -19.74 1.74
C GLU A 753 5.52 -18.62 0.77
N LYS A 754 6.62 -18.77 0.05
CA LYS A 754 6.97 -17.87 -1.05
C LYS A 754 5.92 -17.94 -2.16
N PRO A 755 5.68 -16.85 -2.90
CA PRO A 755 4.79 -16.86 -4.04
C PRO A 755 5.18 -17.99 -5.01
N TRP A 756 4.23 -18.84 -5.40
CA TRP A 756 4.46 -20.03 -6.21
C TRP A 756 5.18 -19.74 -7.55
N TRP A 757 4.98 -18.55 -8.09
CA TRP A 757 5.56 -18.13 -9.35
C TRP A 757 7.06 -17.85 -9.28
N THR A 758 7.63 -17.65 -8.08
CA THR A 758 9.08 -17.49 -7.85
C THR A 758 9.80 -18.84 -7.77
N GLN A 759 9.11 -19.90 -7.38
CA GLN A 759 9.71 -21.21 -7.06
C GLN A 759 10.51 -21.84 -8.19
N SER A 760 10.27 -21.46 -9.46
CA SER A 760 10.95 -22.07 -10.63
C SER A 760 12.42 -21.69 -10.78
N TYR A 761 12.90 -20.68 -10.08
CA TYR A 761 14.30 -20.24 -10.10
C TYR A 761 14.92 -20.12 -8.69
N TRP A 762 14.16 -20.45 -7.64
CA TRP A 762 14.65 -20.52 -6.27
C TRP A 762 15.09 -21.95 -5.92
N VAL A 763 16.23 -22.05 -5.22
CA VAL A 763 16.60 -23.31 -4.54
C VAL A 763 15.60 -23.56 -3.43
N GLN A 764 14.88 -24.68 -3.50
CA GLN A 764 13.95 -25.10 -2.45
C GLN A 764 14.78 -25.54 -1.23
N GLY A 765 14.54 -24.95 -0.08
CA GLY A 765 15.18 -25.28 1.18
C GLY A 765 14.72 -26.61 1.79
#